data_8f8e8fa8c8903ac202f1b59267fe4540
#
_entry.id   8f8e8fa8c8903ac202f1b59267fe4540
#
_cell.length_a   1.000
_cell.length_b   1.000
_cell.length_c   1.000
_cell.angle_alpha   90.00
_cell.angle_beta   90.00
_cell.angle_gamma   90.00
#
_symmetry.space_group_name_H-M   'P 1'
#
loop_
_entity.id
_entity.type
_entity.pdbx_description
1 polymer ?
#
loop_
_entity_poly.entity_id
_entity_poly.type
_entity_poly.pdbx_seq_one_letter_code
_entity_poly.pdbx_strand_id
1 'polypeptide(L)'
;MPELVTLTVDDRAVEVPKGTGLVEAAQAAGIEIPVFCYEPRLGPPVGACRMCLVEIEGMPKLQAACTLTAGDGMVVRTAASSAKAAEGQEATLEFILVNHPLDCPVCDKGGECPLQDLTFRYGPGSSRMRFSKTTFDKPIPVSPLVALDRERCILCYRCTRFSEDVAEDGLLIARNRGAHTEIATFEDEPYRSPYSGNVIELCPVGALTSTLYRFEARPWEIQEVPTVCTGCAAGCNVSATIREGKVKRILSRNHPEIDRGWLCDKGRFTYPYLRADDRITTPLVRGPKGLEEVGWDEALDRVEGLLREARGSVVTALSGCETIELAFGLGRLLRGGLDAHTAVLPEATTDALDAFRLPLSAIGEAELIVVVGDDPVVERAPIVDLWIKEARRRGAEIVVCSPTGSIPTGPGGGATRCHELADPKSKLGRRLRKAERAVLIWSGPGGGGGARLAELAHVLGFQDKPGCGAFHLSATPNGRGVAEAWAAAADAEETNPEPIELLLVVGDEAAADPGVRALAEQAGRVIAVTMFHELAAGWADVLLPATGSLERDGTTMNLEGRLQRLRRAVPPPCPDELAWISKLAGRFGIELPPHPAGVYSLLAEHLFRDLRLEELGERVPLPPRHPFEAPSPATTPAPVPLTTLEDEHFVGALRLQRYRAHFSGPAVERVPELAFHRPEPEVELSPADAERRGIATGDPVLVRSNGTSVELRARVSRALHEGVARVAEEHAGDLHPAVEVVKT
;
A
#
# COMPACT_ATOMS: atom_id res chain seq x y z
N MET A 1 11.39 21.14 -27.59
CA MET A 1 9.93 21.14 -27.33
C MET A 1 9.35 20.00 -28.14
N PRO A 2 8.34 19.27 -27.64
CA PRO A 2 7.70 18.24 -28.46
C PRO A 2 7.09 18.85 -29.71
N GLU A 3 7.12 18.13 -30.83
CA GLU A 3 6.46 18.51 -32.09
C GLU A 3 4.95 18.56 -31.82
N LEU A 4 4.30 19.67 -32.15
CA LEU A 4 2.86 19.87 -31.95
C LEU A 4 2.12 19.55 -33.25
N VAL A 5 0.91 19.07 -33.12
CA VAL A 5 -0.05 18.86 -34.23
C VAL A 5 -1.34 19.60 -33.94
N THR A 6 -1.93 20.19 -34.97
CA THR A 6 -3.18 20.94 -34.90
C THR A 6 -4.30 20.13 -35.56
N LEU A 7 -5.41 19.91 -34.86
CA LEU A 7 -6.58 19.24 -35.39
C LEU A 7 -7.85 20.00 -35.01
N THR A 8 -8.95 19.68 -35.68
CA THR A 8 -10.26 20.26 -35.37
C THR A 8 -11.21 19.16 -34.87
N VAL A 9 -11.83 19.37 -33.71
CA VAL A 9 -12.87 18.49 -33.16
C VAL A 9 -14.15 19.28 -32.97
N ASP A 10 -15.23 18.90 -33.64
CA ASP A 10 -16.53 19.60 -33.63
C ASP A 10 -16.36 21.12 -33.82
N ASP A 11 -15.63 21.52 -34.89
CA ASP A 11 -15.32 22.90 -35.25
C ASP A 11 -14.43 23.67 -34.23
N ARG A 12 -13.85 23.00 -33.21
CA ARG A 12 -12.88 23.57 -32.28
C ARG A 12 -11.47 23.16 -32.68
N ALA A 13 -10.64 24.12 -32.98
CA ALA A 13 -9.21 23.85 -33.19
C ALA A 13 -8.51 23.58 -31.86
N VAL A 14 -7.67 22.57 -31.84
CA VAL A 14 -6.85 22.20 -30.67
C VAL A 14 -5.44 21.82 -31.12
N GLU A 15 -4.46 22.26 -30.35
CA GLU A 15 -3.06 21.95 -30.58
C GLU A 15 -2.58 21.03 -29.45
N VAL A 16 -2.00 19.87 -29.79
CA VAL A 16 -1.54 18.85 -28.85
C VAL A 16 -0.18 18.31 -29.29
N PRO A 17 0.60 17.73 -28.36
CA PRO A 17 1.83 17.04 -28.71
C PRO A 17 1.57 15.90 -29.70
N LYS A 18 2.46 15.72 -30.67
CA LYS A 18 2.43 14.61 -31.64
C LYS A 18 2.43 13.28 -30.88
N GLY A 19 1.54 12.37 -31.24
CA GLY A 19 1.37 11.09 -30.57
C GLY A 19 0.28 11.09 -29.49
N THR A 20 -0.35 12.24 -29.18
CA THR A 20 -1.49 12.30 -28.27
C THR A 20 -2.66 11.48 -28.84
N GLY A 21 -3.31 10.68 -28.01
CA GLY A 21 -4.51 9.93 -28.37
C GLY A 21 -5.66 10.85 -28.76
N LEU A 22 -6.51 10.39 -29.67
CA LEU A 22 -7.60 11.23 -30.16
C LEU A 22 -8.68 11.54 -29.09
N VAL A 23 -8.86 10.64 -28.11
CA VAL A 23 -9.76 10.87 -26.98
C VAL A 23 -9.21 11.99 -26.08
N GLU A 24 -7.90 11.98 -25.79
CA GLU A 24 -7.24 13.02 -25.00
C GLU A 24 -7.21 14.37 -25.74
N ALA A 25 -7.00 14.33 -27.06
CA ALA A 25 -7.02 15.55 -27.88
C ALA A 25 -8.42 16.19 -27.89
N ALA A 26 -9.49 15.39 -27.98
CA ALA A 26 -10.86 15.88 -27.84
C ALA A 26 -11.13 16.46 -26.44
N GLN A 27 -10.63 15.80 -25.38
CA GLN A 27 -10.76 16.29 -24.02
C GLN A 27 -10.02 17.63 -23.82
N ALA A 28 -8.85 17.83 -24.45
CA ALA A 28 -8.13 19.09 -24.45
C ALA A 28 -8.94 20.22 -25.15
N ALA A 29 -9.76 19.87 -26.14
CA ALA A 29 -10.74 20.79 -26.78
C ALA A 29 -12.00 21.01 -25.93
N GLY A 30 -12.15 20.40 -24.78
CA GLY A 30 -13.35 20.42 -23.93
C GLY A 30 -14.50 19.60 -24.49
N ILE A 31 -14.21 18.57 -25.28
CA ILE A 31 -15.19 17.69 -25.94
C ILE A 31 -15.02 16.28 -25.39
N GLU A 32 -16.13 15.73 -24.86
CA GLU A 32 -16.16 14.35 -24.34
C GLU A 32 -16.47 13.35 -25.46
N ILE A 33 -15.63 12.35 -25.65
CA ILE A 33 -15.91 11.17 -26.47
C ILE A 33 -16.24 10.03 -25.52
N PRO A 34 -17.45 9.41 -25.60
CA PRO A 34 -17.88 8.37 -24.68
C PRO A 34 -17.05 7.09 -24.85
N VAL A 35 -16.65 6.46 -23.72
CA VAL A 35 -15.81 5.26 -23.73
C VAL A 35 -16.27 4.27 -22.65
N PHE A 36 -16.09 2.94 -22.88
CA PHE A 36 -16.19 1.90 -21.86
C PHE A 36 -14.89 1.11 -21.69
N CYS A 37 -14.33 0.59 -22.76
CA CYS A 37 -13.13 -0.26 -22.67
C CYS A 37 -11.83 0.53 -22.51
N TYR A 38 -11.84 1.81 -22.85
CA TYR A 38 -10.68 2.68 -22.75
C TYR A 38 -10.43 3.14 -21.32
N GLU A 39 -9.24 2.88 -20.83
CA GLU A 39 -8.71 3.30 -19.53
C GLU A 39 -7.20 3.52 -19.70
N PRO A 40 -6.71 4.76 -19.67
CA PRO A 40 -5.31 5.07 -19.98
C PRO A 40 -4.30 4.36 -19.08
N ARG A 41 -4.67 4.09 -17.82
CA ARG A 41 -3.80 3.41 -16.85
C ARG A 41 -3.52 1.94 -17.20
N LEU A 42 -4.34 1.34 -18.07
CA LEU A 42 -4.17 -0.05 -18.53
C LEU A 42 -3.24 -0.16 -19.76
N GLY A 43 -2.66 0.95 -20.23
CA GLY A 43 -1.81 0.94 -21.42
C GLY A 43 -2.58 1.00 -22.74
N PRO A 44 -2.06 0.42 -23.84
CA PRO A 44 -2.62 0.60 -25.18
C PRO A 44 -4.11 0.25 -25.28
N PRO A 45 -4.92 1.02 -26.00
CA PRO A 45 -6.35 0.76 -26.14
C PRO A 45 -6.63 -0.47 -27.00
N VAL A 46 -7.71 -1.19 -26.68
CA VAL A 46 -8.11 -2.44 -27.40
C VAL A 46 -9.29 -2.25 -28.36
N GLY A 47 -9.99 -1.11 -28.33
CA GLY A 47 -11.10 -0.81 -29.23
C GLY A 47 -12.28 -1.79 -29.17
N ALA A 48 -12.50 -2.50 -28.05
CA ALA A 48 -13.46 -3.60 -27.91
C ALA A 48 -14.92 -3.11 -27.91
N CYS A 49 -15.26 -2.08 -27.13
CA CYS A 49 -16.64 -1.66 -26.91
C CYS A 49 -17.27 -0.86 -28.05
N ARG A 50 -16.46 -0.21 -28.90
CA ARG A 50 -16.90 0.63 -30.03
C ARG A 50 -17.74 1.85 -29.63
N MET A 51 -17.84 2.22 -28.37
CA MET A 51 -18.62 3.36 -27.93
C MET A 51 -18.02 4.70 -28.40
N CYS A 52 -16.70 4.77 -28.59
CA CYS A 52 -15.97 5.97 -29.01
C CYS A 52 -15.96 6.23 -30.53
N LEU A 53 -16.98 5.79 -31.24
CA LEU A 53 -17.07 6.02 -32.70
C LEU A 53 -17.20 7.51 -33.03
N VAL A 54 -16.35 7.99 -33.96
CA VAL A 54 -16.33 9.33 -34.50
C VAL A 54 -16.24 9.28 -36.00
N GLU A 55 -16.69 10.34 -36.67
CA GLU A 55 -16.47 10.54 -38.09
C GLU A 55 -15.22 11.37 -38.31
N ILE A 56 -14.35 10.94 -39.22
CA ILE A 56 -13.15 11.68 -39.61
C ILE A 56 -13.26 12.05 -41.08
N GLU A 57 -13.07 13.31 -41.40
CA GLU A 57 -13.18 13.79 -42.78
C GLU A 57 -12.18 13.06 -43.68
N GLY A 58 -12.63 12.62 -44.83
CA GLY A 58 -11.85 11.81 -45.77
C GLY A 58 -11.85 10.30 -45.48
N MET A 59 -12.41 9.84 -44.34
CA MET A 59 -12.57 8.41 -44.04
C MET A 59 -14.01 7.93 -44.29
N PRO A 60 -14.22 6.86 -45.08
CA PRO A 60 -15.58 6.43 -45.46
C PRO A 60 -16.35 5.76 -44.31
N LYS A 61 -15.64 5.25 -43.30
CA LYS A 61 -16.23 4.52 -42.15
C LYS A 61 -15.95 5.27 -40.86
N LEU A 62 -16.86 5.16 -39.88
CA LEU A 62 -16.62 5.58 -38.50
C LEU A 62 -15.39 4.91 -37.92
N GLN A 63 -14.65 5.65 -37.13
CA GLN A 63 -13.42 5.22 -36.51
C GLN A 63 -13.58 5.14 -34.98
N ALA A 64 -12.89 4.21 -34.33
CA ALA A 64 -12.82 4.11 -32.87
C ALA A 64 -11.74 5.09 -32.36
N ALA A 65 -12.14 6.26 -31.86
CA ALA A 65 -11.24 7.33 -31.44
C ALA A 65 -10.15 6.86 -30.45
N CYS A 66 -10.48 5.96 -29.52
CA CYS A 66 -9.50 5.46 -28.55
C CYS A 66 -8.29 4.76 -29.17
N THR A 67 -8.40 4.26 -30.41
CA THR A 67 -7.30 3.54 -31.09
C THR A 67 -6.51 4.41 -32.07
N LEU A 68 -6.81 5.71 -32.13
CA LEU A 68 -6.17 6.64 -33.03
C LEU A 68 -5.37 7.69 -32.27
N THR A 69 -4.34 8.19 -32.91
CA THR A 69 -3.57 9.36 -32.48
C THR A 69 -4.00 10.62 -33.29
N ALA A 70 -3.90 11.76 -32.64
CA ALA A 70 -4.14 13.04 -33.28
C ALA A 70 -3.16 13.28 -34.45
N GLY A 71 -3.67 13.61 -35.63
CA GLY A 71 -2.89 13.92 -36.81
C GLY A 71 -3.05 15.40 -37.18
N ASP A 72 -2.01 15.97 -37.79
CA ASP A 72 -2.05 17.36 -38.24
C ASP A 72 -3.09 17.56 -39.34
N GLY A 73 -3.91 18.61 -39.22
CA GLY A 73 -5.00 18.90 -40.15
C GLY A 73 -6.20 17.96 -40.08
N MET A 74 -6.23 17.02 -39.09
CA MET A 74 -7.35 16.08 -38.93
C MET A 74 -8.63 16.83 -38.55
N VAL A 75 -9.76 16.52 -39.20
CA VAL A 75 -11.09 17.05 -38.88
C VAL A 75 -11.94 15.90 -38.33
N VAL A 76 -12.32 16.00 -37.07
CA VAL A 76 -13.06 14.99 -36.31
C VAL A 76 -14.45 15.52 -35.96
N ARG A 77 -15.47 14.73 -36.19
CA ARG A 77 -16.86 15.03 -35.81
C ARG A 77 -17.37 13.96 -34.85
N THR A 78 -17.76 14.41 -33.67
CA THR A 78 -18.37 13.53 -32.66
C THR A 78 -19.88 13.38 -32.93
N ALA A 79 -20.59 12.66 -32.03
CA ALA A 79 -22.05 12.57 -32.11
C ALA A 79 -22.77 13.94 -32.01
N ALA A 80 -22.11 14.96 -31.51
CA ALA A 80 -22.67 16.31 -31.42
C ALA A 80 -22.77 17.00 -32.77
N SER A 81 -21.87 16.69 -33.72
CA SER A 81 -21.81 17.36 -35.05
C SER A 81 -21.96 16.40 -36.23
N SER A 82 -22.01 15.07 -35.99
CA SER A 82 -22.22 14.05 -37.03
C SER A 82 -23.39 13.13 -36.69
N ALA A 83 -24.44 13.17 -37.49
CA ALA A 83 -25.58 12.25 -37.39
C ALA A 83 -25.14 10.78 -37.53
N LYS A 84 -24.17 10.51 -38.41
CA LYS A 84 -23.60 9.16 -38.63
C LYS A 84 -22.88 8.66 -37.40
N ALA A 85 -22.12 9.49 -36.68
CA ALA A 85 -21.47 9.13 -35.43
C ALA A 85 -22.50 8.89 -34.31
N ALA A 86 -23.54 9.72 -34.23
CA ALA A 86 -24.64 9.57 -33.29
C ALA A 86 -25.39 8.26 -33.50
N GLU A 87 -25.80 7.91 -34.73
CA GLU A 87 -26.43 6.63 -35.05
C GLU A 87 -25.50 5.43 -34.72
N GLY A 88 -24.18 5.56 -34.96
CA GLY A 88 -23.20 4.54 -34.65
C GLY A 88 -23.04 4.29 -33.15
N GLN A 89 -23.07 5.34 -32.31
CA GLN A 89 -23.00 5.25 -30.87
C GLN A 89 -24.31 4.70 -30.27
N GLU A 90 -25.47 5.14 -30.78
CA GLU A 90 -26.79 4.62 -30.40
C GLU A 90 -26.90 3.12 -30.68
N ALA A 91 -26.52 2.68 -31.90
CA ALA A 91 -26.50 1.26 -32.26
C ALA A 91 -25.54 0.44 -31.37
N THR A 92 -24.40 1.01 -31.03
CA THR A 92 -23.44 0.35 -30.10
C THR A 92 -24.07 0.13 -28.74
N LEU A 93 -24.74 1.15 -28.17
CA LEU A 93 -25.44 1.02 -26.90
C LEU A 93 -26.59 0.00 -26.98
N GLU A 94 -27.35 -0.01 -28.06
CA GLU A 94 -28.40 -1.02 -28.28
C GLU A 94 -27.82 -2.44 -28.23
N PHE A 95 -26.68 -2.71 -28.87
CA PHE A 95 -26.00 -4.00 -28.82
C PHE A 95 -25.52 -4.35 -27.39
N ILE A 96 -24.96 -3.41 -26.66
CA ILE A 96 -24.52 -3.61 -25.27
C ILE A 96 -25.72 -3.93 -24.37
N LEU A 97 -26.86 -3.27 -24.58
CA LEU A 97 -28.08 -3.43 -23.78
C LEU A 97 -28.91 -4.66 -24.14
N VAL A 98 -28.69 -5.30 -25.31
CA VAL A 98 -29.49 -6.44 -25.78
C VAL A 98 -29.62 -7.52 -24.71
N ASN A 99 -28.52 -7.96 -24.09
CA ASN A 99 -28.51 -8.98 -23.04
C ASN A 99 -28.36 -8.41 -21.64
N HIS A 100 -28.11 -7.09 -21.51
CA HIS A 100 -27.94 -6.49 -20.19
C HIS A 100 -29.24 -6.57 -19.37
N PRO A 101 -29.22 -7.11 -18.11
CA PRO A 101 -30.43 -7.34 -17.33
C PRO A 101 -31.07 -6.02 -16.86
N LEU A 102 -32.35 -6.04 -16.51
CA LEU A 102 -33.06 -4.90 -15.93
C LEU A 102 -32.86 -4.85 -14.42
N ASP A 103 -31.63 -4.99 -13.98
CA ASP A 103 -31.21 -5.11 -12.58
C ASP A 103 -30.89 -3.77 -11.90
N CYS A 104 -31.02 -2.62 -12.57
CA CYS A 104 -30.61 -1.34 -11.98
C CYS A 104 -31.11 -1.09 -10.55
N PRO A 105 -32.37 -1.42 -10.20
CA PRO A 105 -32.86 -1.27 -8.82
C PRO A 105 -32.17 -2.15 -7.79
N VAL A 106 -31.65 -3.31 -8.21
CA VAL A 106 -30.95 -4.30 -7.37
C VAL A 106 -29.46 -4.44 -7.75
N CYS A 107 -28.94 -3.56 -8.61
CA CYS A 107 -27.54 -3.52 -8.98
C CYS A 107 -26.78 -2.55 -8.07
N ASP A 108 -25.70 -3.02 -7.49
CA ASP A 108 -24.89 -2.22 -6.56
C ASP A 108 -24.21 -0.99 -7.22
N LYS A 109 -24.01 -1.02 -8.54
CA LYS A 109 -23.49 0.10 -9.34
C LYS A 109 -24.58 1.14 -9.70
N GLY A 110 -25.85 0.90 -9.36
CA GLY A 110 -26.96 1.80 -9.68
C GLY A 110 -26.78 3.20 -9.08
N GLY A 111 -26.79 4.24 -9.94
CA GLY A 111 -26.55 5.64 -9.56
C GLY A 111 -25.11 6.11 -9.72
N GLU A 112 -24.13 5.20 -9.91
CA GLU A 112 -22.74 5.51 -10.25
C GLU A 112 -22.25 4.67 -11.46
N CYS A 113 -23.16 4.37 -12.39
CA CYS A 113 -22.92 3.44 -13.49
C CYS A 113 -22.70 4.18 -14.83
N PRO A 114 -21.48 4.14 -15.40
CA PRO A 114 -21.23 4.73 -16.72
C PRO A 114 -22.16 4.24 -17.83
N LEU A 115 -22.63 2.97 -17.76
CA LEU A 115 -23.57 2.46 -18.74
C LEU A 115 -24.94 3.15 -18.63
N GLN A 116 -25.43 3.41 -17.41
CA GLN A 116 -26.66 4.19 -17.23
C GLN A 116 -26.50 5.61 -17.81
N ASP A 117 -25.44 6.31 -17.43
CA ASP A 117 -25.21 7.70 -17.83
C ASP A 117 -25.08 7.85 -19.35
N LEU A 118 -24.30 6.97 -19.99
CA LEU A 118 -24.14 6.99 -21.44
C LEU A 118 -25.40 6.55 -22.17
N THR A 119 -26.19 5.62 -21.59
CA THR A 119 -27.48 5.21 -22.18
C THR A 119 -28.47 6.37 -22.18
N PHE A 120 -28.54 7.16 -21.11
CA PHE A 120 -29.39 8.36 -21.06
C PHE A 120 -28.97 9.44 -22.05
N ARG A 121 -27.67 9.60 -22.30
CA ARG A 121 -27.14 10.65 -23.20
C ARG A 121 -27.16 10.26 -24.68
N TYR A 122 -26.86 9.01 -25.01
CA TYR A 122 -26.59 8.57 -26.39
C TYR A 122 -27.40 7.36 -26.82
N GLY A 123 -28.16 6.74 -25.93
CA GLY A 123 -28.86 5.48 -26.19
C GLY A 123 -30.27 5.67 -26.76
N PRO A 124 -30.84 4.57 -27.26
CA PRO A 124 -32.23 4.57 -27.73
C PRO A 124 -33.21 4.71 -26.57
N GLY A 125 -34.35 5.40 -26.81
CA GLY A 125 -35.40 5.56 -25.82
C GLY A 125 -36.23 4.30 -25.55
N SER A 126 -36.08 3.25 -26.37
CA SER A 126 -36.81 1.97 -26.23
C SER A 126 -36.02 0.81 -26.81
N SER A 127 -36.29 -0.39 -26.32
CA SER A 127 -35.68 -1.62 -26.82
C SER A 127 -36.50 -2.25 -27.94
N ARG A 128 -35.83 -2.68 -29.01
CA ARG A 128 -36.42 -3.47 -30.11
C ARG A 128 -36.32 -4.98 -29.86
N MET A 129 -35.69 -5.41 -28.77
CA MET A 129 -35.50 -6.83 -28.45
C MET A 129 -36.81 -7.50 -28.10
N ARG A 130 -37.10 -8.65 -28.75
CA ARG A 130 -38.31 -9.45 -28.55
C ARG A 130 -38.02 -10.86 -27.96
N PHE A 131 -36.76 -11.15 -27.73
CA PHE A 131 -36.33 -12.44 -27.19
C PHE A 131 -35.97 -12.33 -25.72
N SER A 132 -35.96 -13.47 -25.02
CA SER A 132 -35.46 -13.53 -23.65
C SER A 132 -33.97 -13.19 -23.60
N LYS A 133 -33.58 -12.41 -22.60
CA LYS A 133 -32.16 -12.13 -22.34
C LYS A 133 -31.43 -13.40 -21.89
N THR A 134 -30.15 -13.48 -22.16
CA THR A 134 -29.28 -14.55 -21.63
C THR A 134 -29.24 -14.50 -20.12
N THR A 135 -29.36 -15.65 -19.48
CA THR A 135 -29.30 -15.79 -18.01
C THR A 135 -28.09 -16.62 -17.59
N PHE A 136 -27.49 -16.27 -16.47
CA PHE A 136 -26.41 -17.00 -15.82
C PHE A 136 -26.72 -17.15 -14.33
N ASP A 137 -26.04 -18.06 -13.67
CA ASP A 137 -26.01 -18.11 -12.22
C ASP A 137 -25.35 -16.85 -11.67
N LYS A 138 -25.92 -16.26 -10.63
CA LYS A 138 -25.41 -15.03 -10.01
C LYS A 138 -25.82 -14.89 -8.55
N PRO A 139 -24.95 -14.31 -7.67
CA PRO A 139 -23.57 -13.94 -7.98
C PRO A 139 -22.64 -15.15 -7.98
N ILE A 140 -21.55 -15.07 -8.75
CA ILE A 140 -20.46 -16.02 -8.70
C ILE A 140 -19.40 -15.47 -7.75
N PRO A 141 -18.99 -16.19 -6.69
CA PRO A 141 -17.89 -15.75 -5.84
C PRO A 141 -16.56 -15.93 -6.59
N VAL A 142 -15.96 -14.81 -6.99
CA VAL A 142 -14.62 -14.80 -7.61
C VAL A 142 -13.55 -14.90 -6.52
N SER A 143 -13.82 -14.30 -5.37
CA SER A 143 -13.05 -14.42 -4.13
C SER A 143 -13.95 -14.03 -2.96
N PRO A 144 -13.50 -14.16 -1.69
CA PRO A 144 -14.22 -13.61 -0.54
C PRO A 144 -14.49 -12.10 -0.64
N LEU A 145 -13.71 -11.35 -1.42
CA LEU A 145 -13.81 -9.90 -1.57
C LEU A 145 -14.59 -9.46 -2.81
N VAL A 146 -14.67 -10.29 -3.86
CA VAL A 146 -15.19 -9.91 -5.16
C VAL A 146 -16.27 -10.88 -5.65
N ALA A 147 -17.46 -10.35 -5.95
CA ALA A 147 -18.56 -11.08 -6.57
C ALA A 147 -18.72 -10.67 -8.05
N LEU A 148 -19.05 -11.64 -8.91
CA LEU A 148 -19.27 -11.45 -10.35
C LEU A 148 -20.70 -11.78 -10.74
N ASP A 149 -21.40 -10.82 -11.34
CA ASP A 149 -22.67 -10.99 -12.03
C ASP A 149 -22.43 -10.98 -13.55
N ARG A 150 -22.29 -12.14 -14.17
CA ARG A 150 -21.95 -12.26 -15.59
C ARG A 150 -22.95 -11.61 -16.52
N GLU A 151 -24.24 -11.63 -16.17
CA GLU A 151 -25.30 -11.00 -16.97
C GLU A 151 -25.09 -9.50 -17.18
N ARG A 152 -24.48 -8.83 -16.19
CA ARG A 152 -24.19 -7.39 -16.23
C ARG A 152 -22.91 -7.06 -16.99
N CYS A 153 -22.09 -8.07 -17.30
CA CYS A 153 -20.80 -7.84 -17.96
C CYS A 153 -21.00 -7.40 -19.42
N ILE A 154 -20.32 -6.32 -19.80
CA ILE A 154 -20.32 -5.78 -21.17
C ILE A 154 -19.05 -6.15 -21.98
N LEU A 155 -18.25 -7.09 -21.47
CA LEU A 155 -17.02 -7.59 -22.10
C LEU A 155 -16.06 -6.47 -22.56
N CYS A 156 -15.85 -5.47 -21.67
CA CYS A 156 -14.94 -4.37 -21.94
C CYS A 156 -13.46 -4.72 -21.73
N TYR A 157 -13.17 -5.85 -21.11
CA TYR A 157 -11.82 -6.39 -20.80
C TYR A 157 -10.96 -5.53 -19.87
N ARG A 158 -11.48 -4.51 -19.20
CA ARG A 158 -10.68 -3.71 -18.25
C ARG A 158 -10.11 -4.56 -17.13
N CYS A 159 -10.92 -5.47 -16.57
CA CYS A 159 -10.52 -6.34 -15.44
C CYS A 159 -9.45 -7.37 -15.83
N THR A 160 -9.60 -8.04 -16.98
CA THR A 160 -8.61 -9.02 -17.45
C THR A 160 -7.30 -8.36 -17.84
N ARG A 161 -7.35 -7.18 -18.46
CA ARG A 161 -6.17 -6.37 -18.77
C ARG A 161 -5.47 -5.86 -17.52
N PHE A 162 -6.21 -5.52 -16.47
CA PHE A 162 -5.60 -5.18 -15.20
C PHE A 162 -4.82 -6.37 -14.63
N SER A 163 -5.42 -7.56 -14.60
CA SER A 163 -4.79 -8.79 -14.14
C SER A 163 -3.55 -9.15 -14.97
N GLU A 164 -3.63 -9.05 -16.30
CA GLU A 164 -2.55 -9.38 -17.21
C GLU A 164 -1.49 -8.30 -17.32
N ASP A 165 -1.91 -7.04 -17.60
CA ASP A 165 -0.99 -5.96 -17.97
C ASP A 165 -0.47 -5.17 -16.75
N VAL A 166 -1.21 -5.05 -15.64
CA VAL A 166 -0.84 -4.21 -14.50
C VAL A 166 -0.39 -5.03 -13.31
N ALA A 167 -1.25 -5.94 -12.83
CA ALA A 167 -0.94 -6.83 -11.72
C ALA A 167 0.05 -7.93 -12.13
N GLU A 168 0.06 -8.31 -13.42
CA GLU A 168 0.88 -9.38 -14.01
C GLU A 168 0.67 -10.74 -13.32
N ASP A 169 -0.53 -10.97 -12.80
CA ASP A 169 -0.93 -12.23 -12.17
C ASP A 169 -1.68 -13.17 -13.13
N GLY A 170 -2.35 -12.62 -14.15
CA GLY A 170 -3.07 -13.39 -15.16
C GLY A 170 -4.18 -14.29 -14.61
N LEU A 171 -4.65 -14.02 -13.39
CA LEU A 171 -5.64 -14.87 -12.70
C LEU A 171 -7.06 -14.63 -13.18
N LEU A 172 -7.38 -13.43 -13.67
CA LEU A 172 -8.70 -13.09 -14.22
C LEU A 172 -8.61 -13.06 -15.73
N ILE A 173 -9.34 -13.95 -16.40
CA ILE A 173 -9.21 -14.21 -17.82
C ILE A 173 -10.55 -14.06 -18.56
N ALA A 174 -10.48 -13.91 -19.89
CA ALA A 174 -11.62 -14.10 -20.78
C ALA A 174 -11.63 -15.55 -21.28
N ARG A 175 -12.66 -16.31 -20.89
CA ARG A 175 -12.87 -17.71 -21.29
C ARG A 175 -13.82 -17.78 -22.48
N ASN A 176 -13.66 -18.79 -23.33
CA ASN A 176 -14.44 -19.01 -24.54
C ASN A 176 -14.26 -17.92 -25.62
N ARG A 177 -15.12 -17.90 -26.65
CA ARG A 177 -15.05 -16.91 -27.74
C ARG A 177 -16.41 -16.58 -28.32
N GLY A 178 -16.48 -15.44 -29.00
CA GLY A 178 -17.71 -14.96 -29.67
C GLY A 178 -18.82 -14.69 -28.66
N ALA A 179 -20.03 -15.15 -28.93
CA ALA A 179 -21.20 -14.96 -28.08
C ALA A 179 -21.11 -15.69 -26.71
N HIS A 180 -20.19 -16.64 -26.60
CA HIS A 180 -19.96 -17.41 -25.38
C HIS A 180 -18.79 -16.88 -24.54
N THR A 181 -18.18 -15.75 -24.94
CA THR A 181 -17.10 -15.14 -24.16
C THR A 181 -17.61 -14.71 -22.79
N GLU A 182 -16.89 -15.09 -21.76
CA GLU A 182 -17.21 -14.75 -20.37
C GLU A 182 -15.95 -14.44 -19.57
N ILE A 183 -16.08 -13.67 -18.52
CA ILE A 183 -15.00 -13.42 -17.56
C ILE A 183 -15.03 -14.53 -16.51
N ALA A 184 -13.85 -15.08 -16.21
CA ALA A 184 -13.67 -16.16 -15.26
C ALA A 184 -12.28 -16.08 -14.60
N THR A 185 -12.09 -16.80 -13.53
CA THR A 185 -10.76 -17.09 -13.00
C THR A 185 -10.15 -18.30 -13.71
N PHE A 186 -8.83 -18.42 -13.67
CA PHE A 186 -8.15 -19.58 -14.22
C PHE A 186 -8.50 -20.81 -13.38
N GLU A 187 -8.94 -21.88 -14.04
CA GLU A 187 -9.34 -23.17 -13.43
C GLU A 187 -10.37 -23.04 -12.28
N ASP A 188 -11.16 -21.96 -12.28
CA ASP A 188 -12.13 -21.61 -11.24
C ASP A 188 -11.52 -21.44 -9.82
N GLU A 189 -10.19 -21.23 -9.73
CA GLU A 189 -9.49 -20.90 -8.49
C GLU A 189 -9.83 -19.48 -8.00
N PRO A 190 -9.81 -19.22 -6.69
CA PRO A 190 -10.07 -17.88 -6.16
C PRO A 190 -9.10 -16.84 -6.71
N TYR A 191 -9.59 -15.63 -7.02
CA TYR A 191 -8.75 -14.50 -7.47
C TYR A 191 -7.91 -13.95 -6.33
N ARG A 192 -6.75 -14.56 -6.09
CA ARG A 192 -5.80 -14.22 -5.01
C ARG A 192 -4.80 -13.12 -5.39
N SER A 193 -5.22 -12.13 -6.13
CA SER A 193 -4.38 -10.96 -6.40
C SER A 193 -4.37 -10.01 -5.20
N PRO A 194 -3.21 -9.55 -4.72
CA PRO A 194 -3.16 -8.54 -3.65
C PRO A 194 -3.76 -7.18 -4.08
N TYR A 195 -4.19 -7.07 -5.33
CA TYR A 195 -4.76 -5.89 -5.97
C TYR A 195 -6.19 -6.13 -6.46
N SER A 196 -6.84 -7.22 -6.04
CA SER A 196 -8.11 -7.68 -6.63
C SER A 196 -9.22 -6.63 -6.59
N GLY A 197 -9.27 -5.81 -5.57
CA GLY A 197 -10.27 -4.76 -5.43
C GLY A 197 -10.25 -3.69 -6.52
N ASN A 198 -9.15 -3.52 -7.27
CA ASN A 198 -9.10 -2.54 -8.37
C ASN A 198 -10.04 -2.91 -9.53
N VAL A 199 -10.33 -4.19 -9.75
CA VAL A 199 -11.26 -4.59 -10.82
C VAL A 199 -12.70 -4.15 -10.55
N ILE A 200 -13.06 -3.89 -9.28
CA ILE A 200 -14.37 -3.37 -8.89
C ILE A 200 -14.51 -1.91 -9.36
N GLU A 201 -13.49 -1.09 -9.13
CA GLU A 201 -13.49 0.31 -9.56
C GLU A 201 -13.36 0.44 -11.09
N LEU A 202 -12.52 -0.39 -11.70
CA LEU A 202 -12.33 -0.44 -13.15
C LEU A 202 -13.58 -0.89 -13.91
N CYS A 203 -14.42 -1.73 -13.30
CA CYS A 203 -15.62 -2.23 -13.95
C CYS A 203 -16.63 -1.11 -14.18
N PRO A 204 -16.97 -0.77 -15.46
CA PRO A 204 -17.88 0.33 -15.76
C PRO A 204 -19.35 0.00 -15.49
N VAL A 205 -19.63 -1.24 -15.04
CA VAL A 205 -20.97 -1.73 -14.75
C VAL A 205 -20.97 -2.51 -13.44
N GLY A 206 -22.14 -2.95 -12.96
CA GLY A 206 -22.27 -3.73 -11.73
C GLY A 206 -21.96 -5.22 -11.90
N ALA A 207 -21.06 -5.59 -12.84
CA ALA A 207 -20.65 -6.97 -13.01
C ALA A 207 -19.67 -7.43 -11.93
N LEU A 208 -18.66 -6.64 -11.59
CA LEU A 208 -17.74 -6.90 -10.48
C LEU A 208 -18.08 -5.95 -9.33
N THR A 209 -18.38 -6.52 -8.17
CA THR A 209 -18.82 -5.78 -6.98
C THR A 209 -18.10 -6.27 -5.73
N SER A 210 -17.95 -5.39 -4.73
CA SER A 210 -17.40 -5.74 -3.42
C SER A 210 -18.41 -6.53 -2.61
N THR A 211 -18.01 -7.68 -2.08
CA THR A 211 -18.86 -8.48 -1.18
C THR A 211 -19.18 -7.72 0.12
N LEU A 212 -18.22 -6.93 0.64
CA LEU A 212 -18.37 -6.13 1.85
C LEU A 212 -19.25 -4.88 1.68
N TYR A 213 -19.38 -4.35 0.46
CA TYR A 213 -20.16 -3.15 0.19
C TYR A 213 -21.51 -3.45 -0.46
N ARG A 214 -21.69 -4.64 -1.02
CA ARG A 214 -22.87 -5.02 -1.78
C ARG A 214 -24.16 -4.77 -0.97
N PHE A 215 -25.05 -3.93 -1.52
CA PHE A 215 -26.34 -3.50 -0.94
C PHE A 215 -26.25 -2.64 0.34
N GLU A 216 -25.09 -2.10 0.68
CA GLU A 216 -24.91 -1.31 1.90
C GLU A 216 -25.36 0.15 1.76
N ALA A 217 -25.23 0.75 0.57
CA ALA A 217 -25.58 2.14 0.33
C ALA A 217 -25.81 2.48 -1.14
N ARG A 218 -26.52 3.59 -1.38
CA ARG A 218 -26.63 4.23 -2.69
C ARG A 218 -25.78 5.50 -2.73
N PRO A 219 -25.34 5.96 -3.94
CA PRO A 219 -24.46 7.13 -4.06
C PRO A 219 -25.01 8.42 -3.44
N TRP A 220 -26.32 8.57 -3.34
CA TRP A 220 -26.96 9.75 -2.73
C TRP A 220 -27.15 9.64 -1.19
N GLU A 221 -26.78 8.50 -0.60
CA GLU A 221 -26.88 8.25 0.86
C GLU A 221 -25.53 8.35 1.56
N ILE A 222 -24.45 8.61 0.81
CA ILE A 222 -23.08 8.51 1.29
C ILE A 222 -22.39 9.86 1.33
N GLN A 223 -21.34 9.92 2.16
CA GLN A 223 -20.36 11.00 2.19
C GLN A 223 -18.99 10.42 1.90
N GLU A 224 -18.17 11.17 1.19
CA GLU A 224 -16.79 10.80 0.89
C GLU A 224 -15.84 11.67 1.71
N VAL A 225 -14.93 11.03 2.44
CA VAL A 225 -13.88 11.71 3.21
C VAL A 225 -12.53 11.39 2.62
N PRO A 226 -11.85 12.37 2.00
CA PRO A 226 -10.50 12.19 1.46
C PRO A 226 -9.50 12.03 2.63
N THR A 227 -8.71 10.96 2.59
CA THR A 227 -7.70 10.66 3.61
C THR A 227 -6.53 9.88 2.98
N VAL A 228 -5.66 9.31 3.79
CA VAL A 228 -4.53 8.47 3.35
C VAL A 228 -4.62 7.07 3.95
N CYS A 229 -4.09 6.11 3.22
CA CYS A 229 -3.99 4.73 3.67
C CYS A 229 -2.80 4.57 4.63
N THR A 230 -3.04 3.95 5.77
CA THR A 230 -2.02 3.62 6.78
C THR A 230 -1.66 2.13 6.79
N GLY A 231 -1.87 1.41 5.68
CA GLY A 231 -1.59 -0.02 5.57
C GLY A 231 -0.11 -0.36 5.38
N CYS A 232 0.69 0.58 4.86
CA CYS A 232 2.14 0.47 4.65
C CYS A 232 2.75 1.86 4.42
N ALA A 233 4.08 1.92 4.30
CA ALA A 233 4.83 3.17 4.14
C ALA A 233 4.56 3.95 2.83
N ALA A 234 3.89 3.37 1.84
CA ALA A 234 3.61 4.06 0.57
C ALA A 234 2.65 5.26 0.73
N GLY A 235 1.70 5.19 1.68
CA GLY A 235 0.78 6.29 1.96
C GLY A 235 -0.16 6.61 0.79
N CYS A 236 -0.82 5.60 0.21
CA CYS A 236 -1.76 5.77 -0.91
C CYS A 236 -2.89 6.73 -0.55
N ASN A 237 -3.31 7.56 -1.51
CA ASN A 237 -4.45 8.45 -1.33
C ASN A 237 -5.77 7.67 -1.48
N VAL A 238 -6.63 7.81 -0.50
CA VAL A 238 -7.90 7.09 -0.47
C VAL A 238 -9.07 8.01 -0.11
N SER A 239 -10.27 7.59 -0.45
CA SER A 239 -11.53 8.18 0.00
C SER A 239 -12.30 7.14 0.80
N ALA A 240 -12.68 7.49 2.03
CA ALA A 240 -13.54 6.68 2.86
C ALA A 240 -15.01 7.04 2.60
N THR A 241 -15.81 6.07 2.16
CA THR A 241 -17.25 6.23 1.95
C THR A 241 -17.98 5.96 3.25
N ILE A 242 -18.74 6.94 3.72
CA ILE A 242 -19.43 6.92 5.01
C ILE A 242 -20.94 6.91 4.80
N ARG A 243 -21.64 6.07 5.54
CA ARG A 243 -23.10 6.11 5.74
C ARG A 243 -23.43 5.87 7.21
N GLU A 244 -24.27 6.70 7.78
CA GLU A 244 -24.75 6.56 9.17
C GLU A 244 -23.61 6.42 10.19
N GLY A 245 -22.54 7.24 10.04
CA GLY A 245 -21.37 7.21 10.92
C GLY A 245 -20.51 5.95 10.82
N LYS A 246 -20.65 5.17 9.75
CA LYS A 246 -19.91 3.92 9.54
C LYS A 246 -19.18 3.95 8.20
N VAL A 247 -17.92 3.49 8.19
CA VAL A 247 -17.18 3.26 6.95
C VAL A 247 -17.82 2.08 6.22
N LYS A 248 -18.16 2.27 4.95
CA LYS A 248 -18.80 1.27 4.10
C LYS A 248 -17.85 0.71 3.03
N ARG A 249 -16.97 1.54 2.49
CA ARG A 249 -15.92 1.14 1.55
C ARG A 249 -14.77 2.14 1.56
N ILE A 250 -13.63 1.72 1.03
CA ILE A 250 -12.48 2.58 0.72
C ILE A 250 -12.24 2.54 -0.78
N LEU A 251 -12.15 3.71 -1.39
CA LEU A 251 -11.85 3.89 -2.81
C LEU A 251 -10.49 4.53 -3.00
N SER A 252 -9.85 4.25 -4.12
CA SER A 252 -8.64 4.93 -4.54
C SER A 252 -8.96 6.39 -4.95
N ARG A 253 -8.11 7.34 -4.58
CA ARG A 253 -8.28 8.78 -4.87
C ARG A 253 -7.21 9.33 -5.80
N ASN A 254 -6.54 8.50 -6.54
CA ASN A 254 -5.57 8.83 -7.59
C ASN A 254 -4.60 9.97 -7.26
N HIS A 255 -3.45 9.65 -6.69
CA HIS A 255 -2.31 10.55 -6.66
C HIS A 255 -1.32 10.17 -7.77
N PRO A 256 -1.06 11.05 -8.77
CA PRO A 256 -0.28 10.69 -9.95
C PRO A 256 1.16 10.27 -9.64
N GLU A 257 1.73 10.77 -8.55
CA GLU A 257 3.11 10.50 -8.14
C GLU A 257 3.23 9.34 -7.15
N ILE A 258 2.17 8.98 -6.40
CA ILE A 258 2.22 7.93 -5.37
C ILE A 258 1.62 6.62 -5.88
N ASP A 259 0.30 6.62 -6.18
CA ASP A 259 -0.48 5.40 -6.40
C ASP A 259 -1.10 5.29 -7.80
N ARG A 260 -1.17 6.40 -8.55
CA ARG A 260 -1.81 6.47 -9.87
C ARG A 260 -3.23 5.87 -9.89
N GLY A 261 -3.92 5.91 -8.75
CA GLY A 261 -5.28 5.36 -8.59
C GLY A 261 -5.33 3.85 -8.43
N TRP A 262 -4.22 3.21 -8.05
CA TRP A 262 -4.20 1.80 -7.64
C TRP A 262 -4.18 1.69 -6.12
N LEU A 263 -4.80 0.64 -5.59
CA LEU A 263 -4.84 0.37 -4.15
C LEU A 263 -4.74 -1.14 -3.92
N CYS A 264 -3.94 -1.56 -2.94
CA CYS A 264 -3.91 -2.97 -2.55
C CYS A 264 -5.14 -3.35 -1.71
N ASP A 265 -5.42 -4.65 -1.65
CA ASP A 265 -6.60 -5.17 -0.95
C ASP A 265 -6.54 -4.94 0.56
N LYS A 266 -5.35 -4.92 1.18
CA LYS A 266 -5.18 -4.51 2.57
C LYS A 266 -5.70 -3.09 2.80
N GLY A 267 -5.24 -2.12 1.99
CA GLY A 267 -5.68 -0.72 2.11
C GLY A 267 -7.17 -0.52 1.81
N ARG A 268 -7.75 -1.39 0.97
CA ARG A 268 -9.15 -1.30 0.54
C ARG A 268 -10.13 -1.95 1.50
N PHE A 269 -9.79 -3.09 2.08
CA PHE A 269 -10.75 -3.97 2.75
C PHE A 269 -10.51 -4.18 4.24
N THR A 270 -9.47 -3.56 4.83
CA THR A 270 -9.20 -3.74 6.27
C THR A 270 -10.19 -2.97 7.17
N TYR A 271 -10.88 -1.93 6.69
CA TYR A 271 -11.74 -1.05 7.49
C TYR A 271 -12.76 -1.73 8.43
N PRO A 272 -13.24 -3.00 8.23
CA PRO A 272 -14.14 -3.65 9.17
C PRO A 272 -13.53 -3.85 10.57
N TYR A 273 -12.19 -3.87 10.69
CA TYR A 273 -11.51 -3.98 12.00
C TYR A 273 -11.96 -2.93 13.02
N LEU A 274 -12.43 -1.77 12.56
CA LEU A 274 -12.98 -0.72 13.42
C LEU A 274 -14.15 -1.19 14.29
N ARG A 275 -14.73 -2.35 14.00
CA ARG A 275 -15.87 -2.94 14.69
C ARG A 275 -15.63 -4.38 15.10
N ALA A 276 -14.37 -4.73 15.34
CA ALA A 276 -14.03 -6.05 15.86
C ALA A 276 -14.69 -6.28 17.25
N ASP A 277 -15.09 -7.51 17.52
CA ASP A 277 -15.82 -7.86 18.74
C ASP A 277 -14.96 -7.72 20.01
N ASP A 278 -13.63 -7.83 19.88
CA ASP A 278 -12.66 -7.67 20.99
C ASP A 278 -12.15 -6.22 21.15
N ARG A 279 -12.79 -5.26 20.48
CA ARG A 279 -12.44 -3.85 20.59
C ARG A 279 -12.79 -3.28 21.95
N ILE A 280 -11.83 -2.65 22.62
CA ILE A 280 -12.05 -1.94 23.88
C ILE A 280 -12.46 -0.48 23.62
N THR A 281 -13.42 -0.01 24.41
CA THR A 281 -13.95 1.36 24.32
C THR A 281 -13.88 2.11 25.67
N THR A 282 -13.65 1.37 26.75
CA THR A 282 -13.48 1.86 28.13
C THR A 282 -12.10 1.43 28.67
N PRO A 283 -11.46 2.25 29.50
CA PRO A 283 -10.20 1.87 30.14
C PRO A 283 -10.38 0.65 31.06
N LEU A 284 -9.32 -0.15 31.18
CA LEU A 284 -9.25 -1.31 32.02
C LEU A 284 -8.04 -1.19 32.98
N VAL A 285 -8.24 -1.50 34.25
CA VAL A 285 -7.18 -1.50 35.28
C VAL A 285 -7.11 -2.86 35.94
N ARG A 286 -5.89 -3.37 36.16
CA ARG A 286 -5.69 -4.67 36.80
C ARG A 286 -5.94 -4.60 38.28
N GLY A 287 -6.99 -5.27 38.71
CA GLY A 287 -7.35 -5.53 40.10
C GLY A 287 -7.01 -6.96 40.52
N PRO A 288 -7.40 -7.37 41.73
CA PRO A 288 -7.16 -8.71 42.24
C PRO A 288 -7.81 -9.86 41.44
N LYS A 289 -8.87 -9.55 40.68
CA LYS A 289 -9.63 -10.50 39.87
C LYS A 289 -9.28 -10.48 38.38
N GLY A 290 -8.33 -9.66 37.97
CA GLY A 290 -7.96 -9.43 36.58
C GLY A 290 -8.19 -7.98 36.16
N LEU A 291 -8.31 -7.72 34.85
CA LEU A 291 -8.63 -6.40 34.32
C LEU A 291 -10.12 -6.08 34.58
N GLU A 292 -10.39 -4.93 35.15
CA GLU A 292 -11.74 -4.43 35.45
C GLU A 292 -11.96 -3.09 34.74
N GLU A 293 -13.15 -2.88 34.17
CA GLU A 293 -13.51 -1.61 33.54
C GLU A 293 -13.60 -0.49 34.56
N VAL A 294 -13.00 0.66 34.26
CA VAL A 294 -12.99 1.86 35.10
C VAL A 294 -13.32 3.11 34.29
N GLY A 295 -13.70 4.17 34.98
CA GLY A 295 -13.86 5.48 34.35
C GLY A 295 -12.53 6.10 33.92
N TRP A 296 -12.58 7.01 32.93
CA TRP A 296 -11.37 7.70 32.44
C TRP A 296 -10.58 8.44 33.52
N ASP A 297 -11.26 9.10 34.45
CA ASP A 297 -10.58 9.84 35.52
C ASP A 297 -9.80 8.90 36.45
N GLU A 298 -10.39 7.77 36.83
CA GLU A 298 -9.73 6.73 37.62
C GLU A 298 -8.56 6.08 36.86
N ALA A 299 -8.74 5.81 35.57
CA ALA A 299 -7.65 5.27 34.74
C ALA A 299 -6.48 6.25 34.65
N LEU A 300 -6.75 7.55 34.44
CA LEU A 300 -5.72 8.58 34.36
C LEU A 300 -5.06 8.82 35.73
N ASP A 301 -5.77 8.70 36.86
CA ASP A 301 -5.19 8.75 38.20
C ASP A 301 -4.22 7.59 38.42
N ARG A 302 -4.57 6.40 37.92
CA ARG A 302 -3.69 5.23 37.98
C ARG A 302 -2.44 5.40 37.10
N VAL A 303 -2.61 5.88 35.87
CA VAL A 303 -1.49 6.19 34.93
C VAL A 303 -0.56 7.23 35.53
N GLU A 304 -1.10 8.33 36.08
CA GLU A 304 -0.31 9.37 36.77
C GLU A 304 0.50 8.79 37.92
N GLY A 305 -0.13 7.95 38.75
CA GLY A 305 0.54 7.28 39.86
C GLY A 305 1.74 6.45 39.41
N LEU A 306 1.56 5.60 38.38
CA LEU A 306 2.61 4.77 37.81
C LEU A 306 3.76 5.60 37.22
N LEU A 307 3.46 6.67 36.49
CA LEU A 307 4.47 7.59 35.95
C LEU A 307 5.29 8.29 37.04
N ARG A 308 4.64 8.71 38.15
CA ARG A 308 5.32 9.33 39.30
C ARG A 308 6.18 8.32 40.06
N GLU A 309 5.73 7.08 40.19
CA GLU A 309 6.48 5.99 40.84
C GLU A 309 7.74 5.62 40.05
N ALA A 310 7.65 5.56 38.72
CA ALA A 310 8.75 5.18 37.83
C ALA A 310 9.91 6.21 37.78
N ARG A 311 9.68 7.47 38.14
CA ARG A 311 10.71 8.54 38.26
C ARG A 311 11.67 8.64 37.06
N GLY A 312 11.15 8.61 35.84
CA GLY A 312 11.95 8.65 34.62
C GLY A 312 12.48 7.29 34.13
N SER A 313 12.38 6.22 34.94
CA SER A 313 12.69 4.85 34.49
C SER A 313 11.55 4.25 33.65
N VAL A 314 11.21 4.95 32.59
CA VAL A 314 10.13 4.60 31.65
C VAL A 314 10.71 4.30 30.29
N VAL A 315 10.32 3.18 29.69
CA VAL A 315 10.56 2.85 28.28
C VAL A 315 9.26 2.98 27.52
N THR A 316 9.29 3.65 26.37
CA THR A 316 8.10 3.83 25.51
C THR A 316 8.26 3.03 24.21
N ALA A 317 7.37 2.10 23.91
CA ALA A 317 7.34 1.38 22.65
C ALA A 317 6.27 2.00 21.72
N LEU A 318 6.67 2.48 20.54
CA LEU A 318 5.82 3.10 19.53
C LEU A 318 5.66 2.17 18.33
N SER A 319 4.46 2.15 17.76
CA SER A 319 4.11 1.22 16.67
C SER A 319 4.52 1.70 15.27
N GLY A 320 4.71 3.02 15.08
CA GLY A 320 4.89 3.64 13.77
C GLY A 320 3.58 3.82 12.98
N CYS A 321 2.44 3.62 13.65
CA CYS A 321 1.10 3.90 13.13
C CYS A 321 0.48 5.14 13.77
N GLU A 322 1.11 5.73 14.77
CA GLU A 322 0.74 6.99 15.39
C GLU A 322 0.79 8.13 14.37
N THR A 323 0.00 9.18 14.60
CA THR A 323 0.21 10.44 13.90
C THR A 323 1.47 11.13 14.43
N ILE A 324 2.03 12.02 13.63
CA ILE A 324 3.20 12.83 14.03
C ILE A 324 2.89 13.63 15.30
N GLU A 325 1.68 14.19 15.37
CA GLU A 325 1.22 14.97 16.53
C GLU A 325 1.08 14.12 17.79
N LEU A 326 0.62 12.88 17.66
CA LEU A 326 0.51 11.96 18.81
C LEU A 326 1.89 11.58 19.35
N ALA A 327 2.82 11.23 18.48
CA ALA A 327 4.19 10.89 18.86
C ALA A 327 4.90 12.08 19.54
N PHE A 328 4.72 13.29 19.02
CA PHE A 328 5.26 14.51 19.64
C PHE A 328 4.61 14.77 21.00
N GLY A 329 3.28 14.65 21.11
CA GLY A 329 2.56 14.84 22.37
C GLY A 329 3.04 13.91 23.48
N LEU A 330 3.25 12.63 23.14
CA LEU A 330 3.86 11.65 24.05
C LEU A 330 5.29 12.04 24.42
N GLY A 331 6.10 12.41 23.44
CA GLY A 331 7.48 12.85 23.67
C GLY A 331 7.55 14.09 24.56
N ARG A 332 6.65 15.07 24.40
CA ARG A 332 6.57 16.27 25.27
C ARG A 332 6.23 15.91 26.71
N LEU A 333 5.30 14.97 26.91
CA LEU A 333 4.98 14.48 28.26
C LEU A 333 6.14 13.70 28.87
N LEU A 334 6.69 12.75 28.17
CA LEU A 334 7.66 11.79 28.71
C LEU A 334 9.09 12.34 28.72
N ARG A 335 9.64 12.75 27.59
CA ARG A 335 11.00 13.27 27.47
C ARG A 335 11.14 14.68 28.06
N GLY A 336 10.20 15.57 27.70
CA GLY A 336 10.26 16.97 28.13
C GLY A 336 9.78 17.21 29.55
N GLY A 337 8.92 16.34 30.09
CA GLY A 337 8.29 16.56 31.40
C GLY A 337 8.66 15.59 32.50
N LEU A 338 9.07 14.37 32.15
CA LEU A 338 9.34 13.28 33.12
C LEU A 338 10.75 12.71 33.03
N ASP A 339 11.62 13.32 32.21
CA ASP A 339 12.99 12.85 31.93
C ASP A 339 13.05 11.37 31.47
N ALA A 340 11.98 10.89 30.83
CA ALA A 340 11.84 9.53 30.32
C ALA A 340 12.21 9.49 28.82
N HIS A 341 13.50 9.37 28.51
CA HIS A 341 14.04 9.59 27.16
C HIS A 341 14.05 8.32 26.28
N THR A 342 13.97 7.14 26.86
CA THR A 342 14.15 5.88 26.16
C THR A 342 12.90 5.47 25.41
N ALA A 343 13.04 5.17 24.12
CA ALA A 343 11.97 4.59 23.31
C ALA A 343 12.45 3.42 22.46
N VAL A 344 11.58 2.42 22.32
CA VAL A 344 11.64 1.42 21.25
C VAL A 344 10.89 2.02 20.06
N LEU A 345 11.65 2.51 19.09
CA LEU A 345 11.09 3.14 17.91
C LEU A 345 10.85 2.10 16.79
N PRO A 346 9.81 2.29 15.99
CA PRO A 346 9.55 1.43 14.85
C PRO A 346 10.64 1.57 13.79
N GLU A 347 10.71 0.58 12.88
CA GLU A 347 11.53 0.71 11.67
C GLU A 347 11.18 1.97 10.90
N ALA A 348 12.17 2.80 10.63
CA ALA A 348 12.00 4.09 9.97
C ALA A 348 12.96 4.27 8.80
N THR A 349 12.55 5.06 7.81
CA THR A 349 13.46 5.56 6.77
C THR A 349 14.33 6.66 7.36
N THR A 350 15.59 6.72 6.92
CA THR A 350 16.52 7.79 7.35
C THR A 350 16.34 9.07 6.51
N ASP A 351 16.58 10.24 7.12
CA ASP A 351 16.65 11.54 6.47
C ASP A 351 17.82 11.66 5.48
N ALA A 352 18.88 10.86 5.62
CA ALA A 352 19.97 10.76 4.67
C ALA A 352 19.51 10.44 3.23
N LEU A 353 18.34 9.79 3.07
CA LEU A 353 17.73 9.54 1.77
C LEU A 353 17.11 10.79 1.14
N ASP A 354 16.93 11.87 1.87
CA ASP A 354 16.35 13.13 1.35
C ASP A 354 17.20 13.77 0.26
N ALA A 355 18.51 13.50 0.24
CA ALA A 355 19.41 13.90 -0.83
C ALA A 355 19.11 13.21 -2.18
N PHE A 356 18.42 12.07 -2.14
CA PHE A 356 18.12 11.21 -3.28
C PHE A 356 16.64 11.03 -3.52
N ARG A 357 15.82 11.92 -2.94
CA ARG A 357 14.35 11.87 -2.99
C ARG A 357 13.83 11.97 -4.42
N LEU A 358 12.89 11.10 -4.75
CA LEU A 358 12.11 11.10 -5.99
C LEU A 358 10.64 10.83 -5.64
N PRO A 359 9.69 11.21 -6.51
CA PRO A 359 8.32 10.68 -6.40
C PRO A 359 8.32 9.19 -6.75
N LEU A 360 7.40 8.40 -6.15
CA LEU A 360 7.28 6.97 -6.46
C LEU A 360 7.04 6.70 -7.94
N SER A 361 6.36 7.60 -8.64
CA SER A 361 6.15 7.51 -10.10
C SER A 361 7.46 7.47 -10.90
N ALA A 362 8.56 8.02 -10.38
CA ALA A 362 9.86 7.96 -11.04
C ALA A 362 10.40 6.53 -11.16
N ILE A 363 9.96 5.60 -10.31
CA ILE A 363 10.26 4.17 -10.44
C ILE A 363 9.73 3.65 -11.78
N GLY A 364 8.49 4.02 -12.16
CA GLY A 364 7.88 3.62 -13.43
C GLY A 364 8.55 4.20 -14.68
N GLU A 365 9.38 5.23 -14.52
CA GLU A 365 10.12 5.89 -15.59
C GLU A 365 11.60 5.52 -15.62
N ALA A 366 12.08 4.75 -14.65
CA ALA A 366 13.47 4.35 -14.54
C ALA A 366 13.88 3.44 -15.71
N GLU A 367 15.14 3.53 -16.12
CA GLU A 367 15.77 2.64 -17.10
C GLU A 367 16.50 1.47 -16.43
N LEU A 368 16.90 1.68 -15.15
CA LEU A 368 17.59 0.68 -14.34
C LEU A 368 17.10 0.77 -12.90
N ILE A 369 16.58 -0.33 -12.39
CA ILE A 369 16.14 -0.47 -11.00
C ILE A 369 16.98 -1.54 -10.32
N VAL A 370 17.52 -1.22 -9.15
CA VAL A 370 18.21 -2.18 -8.30
C VAL A 370 17.46 -2.33 -7.00
N VAL A 371 16.92 -3.52 -6.76
CA VAL A 371 16.29 -3.90 -5.48
C VAL A 371 17.34 -4.60 -4.63
N VAL A 372 17.61 -4.06 -3.45
CA VAL A 372 18.54 -4.62 -2.47
C VAL A 372 17.74 -5.09 -1.27
N GLY A 373 17.93 -6.33 -0.87
CA GLY A 373 17.22 -6.94 0.25
C GLY A 373 16.53 -8.24 -0.14
N ASP A 374 16.12 -8.98 0.88
CA ASP A 374 15.58 -10.34 0.71
C ASP A 374 14.06 -10.39 0.80
N ASP A 375 13.40 -9.31 1.26
CA ASP A 375 11.94 -9.28 1.37
C ASP A 375 11.30 -8.97 0.00
N PRO A 376 10.23 -9.67 -0.37
CA PRO A 376 9.50 -9.34 -1.58
C PRO A 376 8.94 -7.92 -1.52
N VAL A 377 9.16 -7.11 -2.56
CA VAL A 377 8.66 -5.73 -2.61
C VAL A 377 7.13 -5.66 -2.42
N VAL A 378 6.40 -6.63 -2.97
CA VAL A 378 4.94 -6.72 -2.83
C VAL A 378 4.49 -6.88 -1.37
N GLU A 379 5.29 -7.53 -0.53
CA GLU A 379 4.99 -7.70 0.90
C GLU A 379 5.28 -6.44 1.72
N ARG A 380 6.22 -5.59 1.27
CA ARG A 380 6.58 -4.34 1.93
C ARG A 380 5.73 -3.15 1.45
N ALA A 381 5.63 -2.98 0.13
CA ALA A 381 4.92 -1.85 -0.48
C ALA A 381 4.31 -2.24 -1.83
N PRO A 382 3.09 -2.80 -1.88
CA PRO A 382 2.47 -3.29 -3.11
C PRO A 382 2.44 -2.26 -4.25
N ILE A 383 2.26 -0.98 -3.96
CA ILE A 383 2.24 0.06 -4.99
C ILE A 383 3.61 0.24 -5.64
N VAL A 384 4.70 0.07 -4.89
CA VAL A 384 6.06 0.09 -5.44
C VAL A 384 6.28 -1.08 -6.39
N ASP A 385 5.74 -2.26 -6.08
CA ASP A 385 5.76 -3.43 -6.99
C ASP A 385 5.05 -3.12 -8.32
N LEU A 386 3.91 -2.42 -8.30
CA LEU A 386 3.21 -2.01 -9.53
C LEU A 386 4.03 -1.01 -10.35
N TRP A 387 4.74 -0.07 -9.71
CA TRP A 387 5.65 0.84 -10.41
C TRP A 387 6.85 0.12 -11.03
N ILE A 388 7.42 -0.88 -10.35
CA ILE A 388 8.50 -1.73 -10.90
C ILE A 388 7.99 -2.53 -12.11
N LYS A 389 6.81 -3.11 -12.05
CA LYS A 389 6.16 -3.81 -13.16
C LYS A 389 5.93 -2.87 -14.35
N GLU A 390 5.50 -1.63 -14.10
CA GLU A 390 5.36 -0.64 -15.16
C GLU A 390 6.70 -0.29 -15.82
N ALA A 391 7.75 -0.06 -15.04
CA ALA A 391 9.10 0.18 -15.57
C ALA A 391 9.57 -0.98 -16.45
N ARG A 392 9.36 -2.23 -15.98
CA ARG A 392 9.70 -3.44 -16.75
C ARG A 392 8.97 -3.49 -18.09
N ARG A 393 7.69 -3.21 -18.13
CA ARG A 393 6.91 -3.13 -19.39
C ARG A 393 7.44 -2.05 -20.35
N ARG A 394 8.00 -0.98 -19.81
CA ARG A 394 8.65 0.07 -20.59
C ARG A 394 10.09 -0.26 -21.02
N GLY A 395 10.59 -1.44 -20.63
CA GLY A 395 11.92 -1.94 -21.02
C GLY A 395 13.04 -1.65 -20.01
N ALA A 396 12.69 -1.23 -18.79
CA ALA A 396 13.67 -1.08 -17.72
C ALA A 396 14.32 -2.41 -17.37
N GLU A 397 15.61 -2.36 -17.05
CA GLU A 397 16.30 -3.50 -16.46
C GLU A 397 16.10 -3.51 -14.94
N ILE A 398 15.67 -4.66 -14.41
CA ILE A 398 15.50 -4.88 -12.98
C ILE A 398 16.60 -5.82 -12.50
N VAL A 399 17.38 -5.37 -11.54
CA VAL A 399 18.42 -6.15 -10.87
C VAL A 399 18.03 -6.35 -9.42
N VAL A 400 17.99 -7.58 -8.96
CA VAL A 400 17.74 -7.90 -7.55
C VAL A 400 19.03 -8.39 -6.93
N CYS A 401 19.42 -7.80 -5.81
CA CYS A 401 20.63 -8.10 -5.07
C CYS A 401 20.28 -8.52 -3.66
N SER A 402 20.67 -9.73 -3.25
CA SER A 402 20.61 -10.10 -1.85
C SER A 402 21.83 -9.57 -1.09
N PRO A 403 21.68 -9.00 0.11
CA PRO A 403 22.81 -8.67 0.97
C PRO A 403 23.60 -9.90 1.40
N THR A 404 23.03 -11.10 1.29
CA THR A 404 23.55 -12.37 1.80
C THR A 404 23.89 -13.40 0.74
N GLY A 405 23.72 -13.08 -0.55
CA GLY A 405 23.99 -14.01 -1.65
C GLY A 405 23.67 -13.47 -3.02
N SER A 406 23.82 -14.30 -4.06
CA SER A 406 23.44 -13.95 -5.42
C SER A 406 22.00 -14.35 -5.70
N ILE A 407 21.16 -13.39 -6.14
CA ILE A 407 19.78 -13.65 -6.57
C ILE A 407 19.76 -13.80 -8.09
N PRO A 408 19.14 -14.85 -8.67
CA PRO A 408 18.86 -14.90 -10.08
C PRO A 408 17.93 -13.75 -10.46
N THR A 409 18.38 -12.87 -11.33
CA THR A 409 17.48 -11.94 -12.00
C THR A 409 16.62 -12.76 -12.96
N GLY A 410 15.31 -12.50 -13.04
CA GLY A 410 14.31 -13.25 -13.78
C GLY A 410 14.70 -13.82 -15.15
N PRO A 411 13.83 -14.33 -16.01
CA PRO A 411 14.22 -15.10 -17.17
C PRO A 411 15.23 -14.35 -18.06
N GLY A 412 16.51 -14.76 -18.02
CA GLY A 412 17.64 -14.19 -18.78
C GLY A 412 18.62 -13.35 -17.96
N GLY A 413 18.44 -13.14 -16.66
CA GLY A 413 19.36 -12.35 -15.83
C GLY A 413 20.36 -13.18 -15.03
N GLY A 414 21.63 -12.75 -14.99
CA GLY A 414 22.68 -13.35 -14.16
C GLY A 414 22.57 -12.90 -12.70
N ALA A 415 23.07 -13.73 -11.79
CA ALA A 415 23.15 -13.38 -10.36
C ALA A 415 24.16 -12.23 -10.14
N THR A 416 23.74 -11.20 -9.40
CA THR A 416 24.58 -10.05 -9.06
C THR A 416 24.78 -10.00 -7.55
N ARG A 417 26.03 -9.84 -7.12
CA ARG A 417 26.38 -9.73 -5.70
C ARG A 417 26.32 -8.27 -5.26
N CYS A 418 25.82 -7.99 -4.06
CA CYS A 418 25.69 -6.62 -3.55
C CYS A 418 27.02 -5.85 -3.48
N HIS A 419 28.16 -6.50 -3.25
CA HIS A 419 29.47 -5.85 -3.27
C HIS A 419 29.82 -5.25 -4.63
N GLU A 420 29.23 -5.75 -5.73
CA GLU A 420 29.43 -5.20 -7.08
C GLU A 420 28.76 -3.83 -7.27
N LEU A 421 27.75 -3.49 -6.43
CA LEU A 421 27.07 -2.20 -6.50
C LEU A 421 27.99 -1.05 -6.10
N ALA A 422 28.75 -1.25 -5.03
CA ALA A 422 29.69 -0.25 -4.51
C ALA A 422 30.98 -0.16 -5.32
N ASP A 423 31.40 -1.24 -6.01
CA ASP A 423 32.62 -1.25 -6.81
C ASP A 423 32.45 -0.46 -8.11
N PRO A 424 33.12 0.70 -8.25
CA PRO A 424 33.06 1.49 -9.47
C PRO A 424 33.67 0.77 -10.72
N LYS A 425 34.42 -0.29 -10.52
CA LYS A 425 35.01 -1.10 -11.59
C LYS A 425 34.08 -2.23 -12.03
N SER A 426 33.06 -2.58 -11.26
CA SER A 426 32.09 -3.60 -11.64
C SER A 426 31.28 -3.18 -12.88
N LYS A 427 30.73 -4.15 -13.59
CA LYS A 427 29.87 -3.86 -14.76
C LYS A 427 28.61 -3.09 -14.34
N LEU A 428 27.98 -3.49 -13.24
CA LEU A 428 26.75 -2.87 -12.74
C LEU A 428 27.02 -1.48 -12.16
N GLY A 429 28.07 -1.30 -11.34
CA GLY A 429 28.46 0.00 -10.80
C GLY A 429 28.76 1.04 -11.89
N ARG A 430 29.44 0.64 -12.98
CA ARG A 430 29.65 1.53 -14.14
C ARG A 430 28.37 1.91 -14.85
N ARG A 431 27.39 0.99 -14.93
CA ARG A 431 26.09 1.25 -15.56
C ARG A 431 25.27 2.21 -14.72
N LEU A 432 25.18 2.00 -13.40
CA LEU A 432 24.50 2.90 -12.47
C LEU A 432 25.08 4.32 -12.52
N ARG A 433 26.42 4.45 -12.60
CA ARG A 433 27.07 5.77 -12.75
C ARG A 433 26.77 6.46 -14.09
N LYS A 434 26.46 5.72 -15.14
CA LYS A 434 26.10 6.28 -16.46
C LYS A 434 24.62 6.54 -16.63
N ALA A 435 23.78 5.84 -15.90
CA ALA A 435 22.34 5.96 -16.02
C ALA A 435 21.87 7.37 -15.67
N GLU A 436 20.91 7.89 -16.44
CA GLU A 436 20.26 9.17 -16.19
C GLU A 436 19.01 9.01 -15.32
N ARG A 437 18.40 7.81 -15.34
CA ARG A 437 17.23 7.47 -14.55
C ARG A 437 17.41 6.09 -13.91
N ALA A 438 18.08 6.06 -12.76
CA ALA A 438 18.29 4.84 -12.00
C ALA A 438 17.71 4.96 -10.59
N VAL A 439 17.10 3.88 -10.11
CA VAL A 439 16.49 3.83 -8.78
C VAL A 439 17.05 2.68 -7.97
N LEU A 440 17.46 2.97 -6.74
CA LEU A 440 17.83 1.98 -5.74
C LEU A 440 16.68 1.79 -4.76
N ILE A 441 16.34 0.56 -4.44
CA ILE A 441 15.25 0.22 -3.50
C ILE A 441 15.80 -0.76 -2.46
N TRP A 442 15.71 -0.40 -1.18
CA TRP A 442 15.95 -1.32 -0.08
C TRP A 442 14.65 -2.00 0.33
N SER A 443 14.60 -3.33 0.21
CA SER A 443 13.47 -4.18 0.61
C SER A 443 13.95 -5.27 1.57
N GLY A 444 14.07 -4.92 2.84
CA GLY A 444 14.56 -5.83 3.88
C GLY A 444 14.45 -5.18 5.25
N PRO A 445 14.80 -5.87 6.34
CA PRO A 445 14.73 -5.33 7.68
C PRO A 445 15.59 -4.08 7.85
N GLY A 446 15.12 -3.17 8.71
CA GLY A 446 15.59 -1.79 8.83
C GLY A 446 17.03 -1.61 9.22
N GLY A 447 17.54 -2.28 10.19
CA GLY A 447 18.93 -2.32 10.71
C GLY A 447 20.04 -1.50 10.03
N GLY A 448 19.80 -0.22 9.72
CA GLY A 448 20.76 0.63 9.00
C GLY A 448 20.73 0.52 7.47
N GLY A 449 19.79 -0.22 6.89
CA GLY A 449 19.66 -0.41 5.43
C GLY A 449 19.46 0.90 4.65
N GLY A 450 18.64 1.80 5.19
CA GLY A 450 18.40 3.12 4.59
C GLY A 450 19.65 4.00 4.55
N ALA A 451 20.44 4.04 5.63
CA ALA A 451 21.68 4.82 5.69
C ALA A 451 22.74 4.29 4.69
N ARG A 452 22.89 2.96 4.63
CA ARG A 452 23.80 2.32 3.65
C ARG A 452 23.36 2.56 2.21
N LEU A 453 22.05 2.56 1.96
CA LEU A 453 21.51 2.87 0.64
C LEU A 453 21.82 4.31 0.25
N ALA A 454 21.74 5.26 1.20
CA ALA A 454 22.09 6.65 0.99
C ALA A 454 23.59 6.82 0.69
N GLU A 455 24.47 6.16 1.44
CA GLU A 455 25.91 6.13 1.18
C GLU A 455 26.22 5.56 -0.23
N LEU A 456 25.57 4.47 -0.60
CA LEU A 456 25.73 3.87 -1.94
C LEU A 456 25.26 4.83 -3.03
N ALA A 457 24.11 5.48 -2.87
CA ALA A 457 23.60 6.45 -3.82
C ALA A 457 24.55 7.66 -3.96
N HIS A 458 25.16 8.11 -2.85
CA HIS A 458 26.18 9.16 -2.86
C HIS A 458 27.44 8.74 -3.63
N VAL A 459 27.99 7.58 -3.35
CA VAL A 459 29.15 7.01 -4.07
C VAL A 459 28.88 6.85 -5.56
N LEU A 460 27.64 6.57 -5.95
CA LEU A 460 27.21 6.49 -7.35
C LEU A 460 26.98 7.85 -8.02
N GLY A 461 27.00 8.96 -7.26
CA GLY A 461 26.81 10.32 -7.75
C GLY A 461 25.34 10.66 -8.05
N PHE A 462 24.38 10.03 -7.35
CA PHE A 462 22.95 10.23 -7.61
C PHE A 462 22.43 11.60 -7.15
N GLN A 463 23.12 12.26 -6.21
CA GLN A 463 22.73 13.62 -5.78
C GLN A 463 22.75 14.63 -6.93
N ASP A 464 23.67 14.45 -7.91
CA ASP A 464 23.86 15.35 -9.04
C ASP A 464 22.96 15.01 -10.24
N LYS A 465 22.14 13.95 -10.12
CA LYS A 465 21.27 13.43 -11.18
C LYS A 465 19.79 13.52 -10.78
N PRO A 466 19.01 14.45 -11.36
CA PRO A 466 17.61 14.61 -10.99
C PRO A 466 16.74 13.37 -11.21
N GLY A 467 17.08 12.51 -12.16
CA GLY A 467 16.35 11.27 -12.47
C GLY A 467 16.81 10.04 -11.69
N CYS A 468 17.84 10.17 -10.84
CA CYS A 468 18.35 9.05 -10.04
C CYS A 468 17.98 9.24 -8.57
N GLY A 469 17.59 8.18 -7.87
CA GLY A 469 17.20 8.27 -6.46
C GLY A 469 17.19 6.93 -5.73
N ALA A 470 16.73 6.99 -4.47
CA ALA A 470 16.72 5.83 -3.59
C ALA A 470 15.51 5.81 -2.66
N PHE A 471 14.98 4.61 -2.39
CA PHE A 471 13.84 4.38 -1.50
C PHE A 471 14.15 3.27 -0.51
N HIS A 472 13.73 3.45 0.73
CA HIS A 472 13.69 2.41 1.75
C HIS A 472 12.23 2.03 2.04
N LEU A 473 11.89 0.78 1.80
CA LEU A 473 10.55 0.25 2.07
C LEU A 473 10.45 -0.16 3.55
N SER A 474 10.18 0.81 4.43
CA SER A 474 10.01 0.55 5.85
C SER A 474 8.78 -0.33 6.14
N ALA A 475 8.83 -1.08 7.25
CA ALA A 475 7.73 -1.97 7.65
C ALA A 475 6.49 -1.23 8.15
N THR A 476 6.63 0.04 8.55
CA THR A 476 5.58 0.82 9.20
C THR A 476 5.12 2.00 8.33
N PRO A 477 3.84 2.40 8.43
CA PRO A 477 3.29 3.45 7.57
C PRO A 477 3.84 4.86 7.87
N ASN A 478 4.21 5.16 9.12
CA ASN A 478 4.66 6.47 9.58
C ASN A 478 5.89 6.42 10.49
N GLY A 479 6.70 5.36 10.41
CA GLY A 479 7.82 5.18 11.33
C GLY A 479 8.79 6.36 11.36
N ARG A 480 9.09 6.97 10.20
CA ARG A 480 9.91 8.16 10.10
C ARG A 480 9.29 9.37 10.82
N GLY A 481 8.02 9.66 10.53
CA GLY A 481 7.32 10.79 11.16
C GLY A 481 7.22 10.64 12.67
N VAL A 482 7.01 9.42 13.17
CA VAL A 482 7.01 9.09 14.61
C VAL A 482 8.40 9.32 15.23
N ALA A 483 9.46 8.82 14.61
CA ALA A 483 10.82 8.95 15.12
C ALA A 483 11.28 10.43 15.17
N GLU A 484 11.04 11.19 14.09
CA GLU A 484 11.39 12.61 14.03
C GLU A 484 10.58 13.44 15.06
N ALA A 485 9.28 13.14 15.21
CA ALA A 485 8.43 13.82 16.18
C ALA A 485 8.85 13.52 17.64
N TRP A 486 9.18 12.27 17.93
CA TRP A 486 9.70 11.87 19.23
C TRP A 486 11.02 12.58 19.55
N ALA A 487 11.95 12.64 18.57
CA ALA A 487 13.23 13.32 18.73
C ALA A 487 13.04 14.83 18.96
N ALA A 488 12.14 15.48 18.20
CA ALA A 488 11.87 16.93 18.30
C ALA A 488 11.18 17.35 19.61
N ALA A 489 10.65 16.41 20.39
CA ALA A 489 9.91 16.73 21.61
C ALA A 489 10.78 17.26 22.75
N ALA A 490 12.07 16.92 22.81
CA ALA A 490 13.05 17.46 23.77
C ALA A 490 14.48 17.22 23.28
N ASP A 491 15.37 18.19 23.56
CA ASP A 491 16.82 18.07 23.38
C ASP A 491 17.41 17.26 24.55
N ALA A 492 17.40 15.94 24.41
CA ALA A 492 17.92 15.06 25.43
C ALA A 492 18.47 13.77 24.81
N GLU A 493 19.60 13.30 25.32
CA GLU A 493 20.17 12.01 24.92
C GLU A 493 19.29 10.86 25.44
N GLU A 494 19.20 9.79 24.67
CA GLU A 494 18.52 8.57 25.13
C GLU A 494 19.30 7.94 26.28
N THR A 495 18.57 7.55 27.31
CA THR A 495 19.12 6.81 28.47
C THR A 495 18.57 5.40 28.41
N ASN A 496 19.34 4.41 28.89
CA ASN A 496 18.88 3.03 28.96
C ASN A 496 18.59 2.71 30.44
N PRO A 497 17.34 2.83 30.90
CA PRO A 497 17.02 2.53 32.28
C PRO A 497 17.13 1.03 32.55
N GLU A 498 17.93 0.66 33.57
CA GLU A 498 17.97 -0.68 34.13
C GLU A 498 17.87 -0.59 35.67
N PRO A 499 16.81 -1.12 36.27
CA PRO A 499 15.67 -1.85 35.70
C PRO A 499 14.66 -0.95 34.99
N ILE A 500 13.79 -1.53 34.13
CA ILE A 500 12.62 -0.87 33.54
C ILE A 500 11.50 -0.88 34.59
N GLU A 501 11.23 0.25 35.22
CA GLU A 501 10.15 0.34 36.21
C GLU A 501 8.78 0.41 35.55
N LEU A 502 8.68 1.06 34.37
CA LEU A 502 7.44 1.19 33.62
C LEU A 502 7.69 1.05 32.12
N LEU A 503 6.93 0.17 31.47
CA LEU A 503 6.83 0.09 30.00
C LEU A 503 5.50 0.72 29.56
N LEU A 504 5.56 1.71 28.68
CA LEU A 504 4.41 2.27 27.98
C LEU A 504 4.40 1.75 26.54
N VAL A 505 3.39 0.96 26.18
CA VAL A 505 3.22 0.43 24.83
C VAL A 505 2.10 1.18 24.10
N VAL A 506 2.37 1.74 22.94
CA VAL A 506 1.40 2.53 22.18
C VAL A 506 1.21 1.93 20.79
N GLY A 507 -0.04 1.59 20.52
CA GLY A 507 -0.49 1.03 19.23
C GLY A 507 -0.48 -0.50 19.17
N ASP A 508 -1.39 -1.02 18.36
CA ASP A 508 -1.63 -2.46 18.22
C ASP A 508 -0.43 -3.23 17.67
N GLU A 509 0.30 -2.63 16.70
CA GLU A 509 1.48 -3.24 16.09
C GLU A 509 2.64 -3.37 17.11
N ALA A 510 2.81 -2.39 18.02
CA ALA A 510 3.79 -2.48 19.10
C ALA A 510 3.37 -3.55 20.12
N ALA A 511 2.09 -3.60 20.49
CA ALA A 511 1.59 -4.60 21.43
C ALA A 511 1.66 -6.04 20.88
N ALA A 512 1.62 -6.20 19.56
CA ALA A 512 1.77 -7.48 18.87
C ALA A 512 3.24 -7.88 18.64
N ASP A 513 4.21 -6.97 18.83
CA ASP A 513 5.62 -7.22 18.59
C ASP A 513 6.24 -8.15 19.65
N PRO A 514 6.87 -9.27 19.26
CA PRO A 514 7.48 -10.20 20.21
C PRO A 514 8.58 -9.57 21.07
N GLY A 515 9.37 -8.64 20.53
CA GLY A 515 10.42 -7.92 21.24
C GLY A 515 9.86 -7.01 22.34
N VAL A 516 8.76 -6.29 22.02
CA VAL A 516 8.04 -5.46 23.00
C VAL A 516 7.42 -6.33 24.09
N ARG A 517 6.89 -7.49 23.73
CA ARG A 517 6.36 -8.45 24.71
C ARG A 517 7.44 -8.98 25.65
N ALA A 518 8.63 -9.28 25.13
CA ALA A 518 9.77 -9.70 25.97
C ALA A 518 10.23 -8.57 26.93
N LEU A 519 10.13 -7.30 26.52
CA LEU A 519 10.36 -6.16 27.41
C LEU A 519 9.27 -6.04 28.50
N ALA A 520 8.01 -6.32 28.15
CA ALA A 520 6.90 -6.30 29.10
C ALA A 520 7.06 -7.34 30.22
N GLU A 521 7.68 -8.48 29.93
CA GLU A 521 8.00 -9.51 30.93
C GLU A 521 9.11 -9.07 31.92
N GLN A 522 9.95 -8.11 31.51
CA GLN A 522 11.06 -7.57 32.33
C GLN A 522 10.67 -6.31 33.08
N ALA A 523 9.62 -5.61 32.63
CA ALA A 523 9.17 -4.36 33.22
C ALA A 523 8.46 -4.56 34.59
N GLY A 524 8.65 -3.62 35.51
CA GLY A 524 7.96 -3.62 36.79
C GLY A 524 6.46 -3.44 36.67
N ARG A 525 6.04 -2.55 35.76
CA ARG A 525 4.64 -2.25 35.42
C ARG A 525 4.48 -1.98 33.93
N VAL A 526 3.27 -2.21 33.40
CA VAL A 526 2.98 -1.99 31.99
C VAL A 526 1.67 -1.22 31.79
N ILE A 527 1.74 -0.16 30.99
CA ILE A 527 0.59 0.55 30.43
C ILE A 527 0.55 0.25 28.93
N ALA A 528 -0.59 -0.23 28.44
CA ALA A 528 -0.79 -0.45 27.01
C ALA A 528 -1.93 0.42 26.47
N VAL A 529 -1.75 1.00 25.28
CA VAL A 529 -2.74 1.76 24.54
C VAL A 529 -3.02 1.02 23.25
N THR A 530 -4.10 0.27 23.20
CA THR A 530 -4.46 -0.61 22.08
C THR A 530 -5.94 -0.56 21.75
N MET A 531 -6.32 -0.93 20.54
CA MET A 531 -7.73 -1.09 20.17
C MET A 531 -8.31 -2.41 20.67
N PHE A 532 -7.49 -3.45 20.79
CA PHE A 532 -7.95 -4.82 20.96
C PHE A 532 -7.50 -5.42 22.29
N HIS A 533 -8.48 -5.97 23.01
CA HIS A 533 -8.29 -6.54 24.33
C HIS A 533 -7.22 -7.65 24.35
N GLU A 534 -7.27 -8.57 23.39
CA GLU A 534 -6.41 -9.76 23.39
C GLU A 534 -4.91 -9.45 23.28
N LEU A 535 -4.53 -8.29 22.68
CA LEU A 535 -3.14 -7.94 22.47
C LEU A 535 -2.36 -7.71 23.77
N ALA A 536 -3.01 -7.15 24.80
CA ALA A 536 -2.32 -6.73 26.01
C ALA A 536 -2.97 -7.22 27.32
N ALA A 537 -4.15 -7.83 27.29
CA ALA A 537 -4.88 -8.23 28.49
C ALA A 537 -4.12 -9.18 29.42
N GLY A 538 -3.23 -10.03 28.87
CA GLY A 538 -2.45 -10.98 29.65
C GLY A 538 -1.35 -10.36 30.50
N TRP A 539 -0.85 -9.15 30.15
CA TRP A 539 0.36 -8.59 30.73
C TRP A 539 0.29 -7.10 31.09
N ALA A 540 -0.69 -6.31 30.60
CA ALA A 540 -0.82 -4.91 30.97
C ALA A 540 -1.42 -4.74 32.38
N ASP A 541 -0.93 -3.76 33.17
CA ASP A 541 -1.52 -3.29 34.43
C ASP A 541 -2.66 -2.29 34.17
N VAL A 542 -2.49 -1.45 33.15
CA VAL A 542 -3.49 -0.52 32.65
C VAL A 542 -3.63 -0.69 31.15
N LEU A 543 -4.86 -0.82 30.66
CA LEU A 543 -5.15 -0.93 29.25
C LEU A 543 -6.08 0.21 28.83
N LEU A 544 -5.58 1.12 28.01
CA LEU A 544 -6.32 2.26 27.51
C LEU A 544 -6.79 2.02 26.08
N PRO A 545 -8.04 2.37 25.75
CA PRO A 545 -8.54 2.24 24.39
C PRO A 545 -7.82 3.17 23.43
N ALA A 546 -7.45 2.65 22.26
CA ALA A 546 -6.90 3.42 21.15
C ALA A 546 -7.94 3.66 20.06
N THR A 547 -7.67 4.64 19.19
CA THR A 547 -8.48 4.96 18.03
C THR A 547 -7.88 4.39 16.74
N GLY A 548 -8.73 4.02 15.77
CA GLY A 548 -8.29 3.58 14.46
C GLY A 548 -7.87 4.74 13.55
N SER A 549 -7.15 4.45 12.47
CA SER A 549 -6.67 5.48 11.54
C SER A 549 -7.77 6.31 10.88
N LEU A 550 -8.97 5.75 10.69
CA LEU A 550 -10.13 6.46 10.14
C LEU A 550 -10.94 7.21 11.20
N GLU A 551 -10.55 7.13 12.47
CA GLU A 551 -11.21 7.75 13.62
C GLU A 551 -10.43 8.91 14.22
N ARG A 552 -9.24 9.22 13.67
CA ARG A 552 -8.35 10.30 14.15
C ARG A 552 -7.98 11.26 13.03
N ASP A 553 -7.70 12.50 13.42
CA ASP A 553 -7.06 13.51 12.56
C ASP A 553 -5.57 13.58 12.89
N GLY A 554 -4.78 14.07 11.93
CA GLY A 554 -3.35 14.31 12.12
C GLY A 554 -2.58 14.26 10.80
N THR A 555 -1.27 14.09 10.93
CA THR A 555 -0.38 13.96 9.77
C THR A 555 0.48 12.71 9.85
N THR A 556 0.87 12.22 8.69
CA THR A 556 1.80 11.09 8.51
C THR A 556 2.87 11.46 7.50
N MET A 557 3.99 10.77 7.52
CA MET A 557 5.07 10.92 6.54
C MET A 557 5.29 9.58 5.84
N ASN A 558 5.13 9.57 4.51
CA ASN A 558 5.32 8.36 3.73
C ASN A 558 6.81 8.08 3.42
N LEU A 559 7.09 6.98 2.73
CA LEU A 559 8.46 6.56 2.40
C LEU A 559 9.24 7.54 1.49
N GLU A 560 8.55 8.49 0.83
CA GLU A 560 9.18 9.58 0.07
C GLU A 560 9.64 10.73 1.00
N GLY A 561 9.31 10.70 2.28
CA GLY A 561 9.44 11.86 3.18
C GLY A 561 8.40 12.95 2.89
N ARG A 562 7.29 12.61 2.28
CA ARG A 562 6.16 13.50 1.98
C ARG A 562 5.18 13.50 3.13
N LEU A 563 4.88 14.69 3.66
CA LEU A 563 3.80 14.87 4.62
C LEU A 563 2.44 14.63 3.96
N GLN A 564 1.56 13.95 4.67
CA GLN A 564 0.21 13.67 4.19
C GLN A 564 -0.79 13.89 5.33
N ARG A 565 -1.95 14.44 5.00
CA ARG A 565 -3.00 14.68 5.97
C ARG A 565 -3.90 13.47 6.17
N LEU A 566 -3.91 12.93 7.37
CA LEU A 566 -4.88 11.94 7.83
C LEU A 566 -6.13 12.68 8.31
N ARG A 567 -7.29 12.33 7.76
CA ARG A 567 -8.58 12.94 8.13
C ARG A 567 -9.48 11.90 8.75
N ARG A 568 -10.09 12.27 9.86
CA ARG A 568 -11.12 11.48 10.54
C ARG A 568 -12.33 11.31 9.64
N ALA A 569 -12.68 10.07 9.37
CA ALA A 569 -13.85 9.71 8.59
C ALA A 569 -15.07 9.43 9.46
N VAL A 570 -14.87 8.82 10.62
CA VAL A 570 -15.95 8.48 11.58
C VAL A 570 -15.56 8.90 13.00
N PRO A 571 -16.54 9.20 13.88
CA PRO A 571 -16.24 9.51 15.26
C PRO A 571 -15.66 8.27 15.97
N PRO A 572 -14.64 8.45 16.84
CA PRO A 572 -14.12 7.37 17.65
C PRO A 572 -15.10 6.99 18.77
N PRO A 573 -15.10 5.73 19.23
CA PRO A 573 -15.95 5.28 20.35
C PRO A 573 -15.37 5.64 21.73
N CYS A 574 -14.14 6.14 21.79
CA CYS A 574 -13.42 6.57 22.99
C CYS A 574 -12.79 7.95 22.76
N PRO A 575 -12.36 8.69 23.79
CA PRO A 575 -11.60 9.91 23.65
C PRO A 575 -10.35 9.70 22.79
N ASP A 576 -10.06 10.64 21.89
CA ASP A 576 -8.83 10.72 21.10
C ASP A 576 -7.60 10.69 22.01
N GLU A 577 -6.56 9.97 21.62
CA GLU A 577 -5.37 9.77 22.46
C GLU A 577 -4.72 11.11 22.82
N LEU A 578 -4.63 12.04 21.89
CA LEU A 578 -4.03 13.35 22.14
C LEU A 578 -4.81 14.15 23.18
N ALA A 579 -6.14 13.99 23.24
CA ALA A 579 -6.98 14.68 24.21
C ALA A 579 -6.72 14.22 25.65
N TRP A 580 -6.60 12.92 25.90
CA TRP A 580 -6.31 12.44 27.26
C TRP A 580 -4.82 12.60 27.62
N ILE A 581 -3.90 12.52 26.65
CA ILE A 581 -2.46 12.84 26.87
C ILE A 581 -2.31 14.31 27.27
N SER A 582 -3.00 15.23 26.59
CA SER A 582 -3.01 16.66 26.96
C SER A 582 -3.53 16.88 28.39
N LYS A 583 -4.61 16.19 28.78
CA LYS A 583 -5.15 16.23 30.14
C LYS A 583 -4.14 15.70 31.18
N LEU A 584 -3.46 14.61 30.82
CA LEU A 584 -2.41 14.01 31.66
C LEU A 584 -1.19 14.95 31.77
N ALA A 585 -0.73 15.51 30.66
CA ALA A 585 0.37 16.49 30.63
C ALA A 585 0.11 17.69 31.56
N GLY A 586 -1.13 18.23 31.56
CA GLY A 586 -1.54 19.28 32.46
C GLY A 586 -1.38 18.95 33.96
N ARG A 587 -1.53 17.66 34.35
CA ARG A 587 -1.30 17.18 35.73
C ARG A 587 0.18 17.21 36.16
N PHE A 588 1.08 17.23 35.16
CA PHE A 588 2.51 17.40 35.35
C PHE A 588 2.99 18.84 35.07
N GLY A 589 2.06 19.79 34.87
CA GLY A 589 2.37 21.21 34.60
C GLY A 589 2.88 21.45 33.18
N ILE A 590 2.64 20.57 32.25
CA ILE A 590 3.07 20.69 30.86
C ILE A 590 1.89 21.13 29.99
N GLU A 591 2.10 22.24 29.25
CA GLU A 591 1.11 22.70 28.27
C GLU A 591 1.24 21.91 26.98
N LEU A 592 0.15 21.22 26.61
CA LEU A 592 0.03 20.47 25.36
C LEU A 592 -1.37 20.71 24.79
N PRO A 593 -1.51 21.20 23.54
CA PRO A 593 -2.82 21.33 22.91
C PRO A 593 -3.53 19.99 22.80
N PRO A 594 -4.86 19.91 23.06
CA PRO A 594 -5.61 18.66 23.00
C PRO A 594 -6.03 18.26 21.57
N HIS A 595 -5.63 19.02 20.56
CA HIS A 595 -6.04 18.80 19.17
C HIS A 595 -4.84 18.80 18.22
N PRO A 596 -4.85 17.95 17.18
CA PRO A 596 -3.75 17.84 16.24
C PRO A 596 -3.31 19.17 15.61
N ALA A 597 -4.24 20.06 15.26
CA ALA A 597 -3.89 21.36 14.67
C ALA A 597 -3.03 22.25 15.59
N GLY A 598 -3.31 22.24 16.90
CA GLY A 598 -2.50 22.97 17.88
C GLY A 598 -1.11 22.38 18.04
N VAL A 599 -1.00 21.06 18.10
CA VAL A 599 0.30 20.36 18.17
C VAL A 599 1.07 20.52 16.87
N TYR A 600 0.41 20.45 15.72
CA TYR A 600 1.03 20.68 14.41
C TYR A 600 1.70 22.06 14.35
N SER A 601 1.05 23.10 14.89
CA SER A 601 1.61 24.44 14.91
C SER A 601 2.90 24.54 15.74
N LEU A 602 3.03 23.75 16.82
CA LEU A 602 4.28 23.65 17.59
C LEU A 602 5.37 22.91 16.82
N LEU A 603 5.00 21.92 16.02
CA LEU A 603 5.92 21.13 15.21
C LEU A 603 6.39 21.86 13.95
N ALA A 604 5.56 22.77 13.41
CA ALA A 604 5.85 23.45 12.15
C ALA A 604 7.19 24.21 12.20
N GLU A 605 7.54 24.78 13.33
CA GLU A 605 8.82 25.49 13.55
C GLU A 605 10.02 24.53 13.54
N HIS A 606 9.83 23.25 13.93
CA HIS A 606 10.91 22.29 14.12
C HIS A 606 11.06 21.31 12.94
N LEU A 607 9.94 20.75 12.45
CA LEU A 607 9.95 19.67 11.46
C LEU A 607 9.44 20.07 10.06
N PHE A 608 8.53 21.05 9.96
CA PHE A 608 7.77 21.26 8.73
C PHE A 608 8.12 22.53 7.97
N ARG A 609 9.18 23.26 8.39
CA ARG A 609 9.68 24.47 7.71
C ARG A 609 8.57 25.48 7.44
N ASP A 610 7.77 25.77 8.46
CA ASP A 610 6.65 26.71 8.43
C ASP A 610 5.49 26.33 7.50
N LEU A 611 5.46 25.10 6.97
CA LEU A 611 4.30 24.61 6.20
C LEU A 611 3.08 24.53 7.12
N ARG A 612 2.03 25.28 6.80
CA ARG A 612 0.80 25.32 7.61
C ARG A 612 -0.07 24.09 7.34
N LEU A 613 -0.84 23.66 8.35
CA LEU A 613 -1.75 22.53 8.23
C LEU A 613 -2.79 22.72 7.12
N GLU A 614 -3.25 23.95 6.88
CA GLU A 614 -4.19 24.31 5.82
C GLU A 614 -3.57 24.19 4.42
N GLU A 615 -2.27 24.33 4.30
CA GLU A 615 -1.50 24.20 3.06
C GLU A 615 -1.27 22.73 2.69
N LEU A 616 -1.46 21.81 3.64
CA LEU A 616 -1.52 20.38 3.37
C LEU A 616 -2.83 20.06 2.64
N GLY A 617 -2.86 20.32 1.35
CA GLY A 617 -3.97 20.01 0.46
C GLY A 617 -4.17 18.49 0.30
N GLU A 618 -5.00 18.12 -0.65
CA GLU A 618 -5.23 16.70 -0.98
C GLU A 618 -4.04 16.03 -1.66
N ARG A 619 -3.16 16.82 -2.28
CA ARG A 619 -1.93 16.39 -2.97
C ARG A 619 -0.79 17.29 -2.55
N VAL A 620 -0.15 16.93 -1.46
CA VAL A 620 1.01 17.66 -0.95
C VAL A 620 2.17 17.48 -1.93
N PRO A 621 2.86 18.54 -2.36
CA PRO A 621 4.02 18.41 -3.22
C PRO A 621 5.16 17.66 -2.50
N LEU A 622 5.98 16.97 -3.29
CA LEU A 622 7.18 16.33 -2.78
C LEU A 622 8.15 17.40 -2.27
N PRO A 623 8.69 17.28 -1.05
CA PRO A 623 9.71 18.22 -0.57
C PRO A 623 10.97 18.19 -1.45
N PRO A 624 11.69 19.31 -1.61
CA PRO A 624 12.91 19.35 -2.40
C PRO A 624 14.01 18.44 -1.80
N ARG A 625 14.99 18.06 -2.61
CA ARG A 625 16.19 17.36 -2.16
C ARG A 625 17.02 18.25 -1.24
N HIS A 626 17.67 17.64 -0.27
CA HIS A 626 18.65 18.25 0.59
C HIS A 626 20.07 17.85 0.17
N PRO A 627 21.12 18.64 0.50
CA PRO A 627 22.48 18.16 0.39
C PRO A 627 22.67 16.88 1.20
N PHE A 628 23.46 15.95 0.67
CA PHE A 628 23.79 14.74 1.42
C PHE A 628 24.73 15.09 2.57
N GLU A 629 24.32 14.76 3.76
CA GLU A 629 25.15 14.80 4.98
C GLU A 629 25.40 13.35 5.39
N ALA A 630 26.70 12.99 5.48
CA ALA A 630 27.04 11.65 5.92
C ALA A 630 26.55 11.43 7.36
N PRO A 631 25.92 10.29 7.68
CA PRO A 631 25.47 10.01 9.03
C PRO A 631 26.62 10.15 10.02
N SER A 632 26.38 10.83 11.15
CA SER A 632 27.40 10.97 12.19
C SER A 632 27.77 9.60 12.76
N PRO A 633 29.06 9.29 12.93
CA PRO A 633 29.48 8.00 13.49
C PRO A 633 28.92 7.72 14.89
N ALA A 634 28.46 8.73 15.61
CA ALA A 634 27.89 8.61 16.95
C ALA A 634 26.44 8.11 16.97
N THR A 635 25.70 8.17 15.87
CA THR A 635 24.30 7.78 15.78
C THR A 635 24.07 6.51 14.94
N THR A 636 25.11 6.01 14.31
CA THR A 636 25.05 4.77 13.52
C THR A 636 25.56 3.62 14.37
N PRO A 637 24.75 2.55 14.59
CA PRO A 637 25.34 1.26 15.00
C PRO A 637 26.47 0.94 14.04
N ALA A 638 27.60 0.45 14.55
CA ALA A 638 28.79 0.14 13.75
C ALA A 638 28.36 -0.51 12.41
N PRO A 639 28.83 0.00 11.26
CA PRO A 639 28.39 -0.52 9.98
C PRO A 639 28.63 -2.01 9.96
N VAL A 640 27.59 -2.81 9.99
CA VAL A 640 27.70 -4.21 9.54
C VAL A 640 28.06 -4.06 8.06
N PRO A 641 29.26 -4.39 7.63
CA PRO A 641 29.63 -4.24 6.23
C PRO A 641 28.59 -4.95 5.37
N LEU A 642 28.27 -4.42 4.17
CA LEU A 642 27.51 -5.15 3.13
C LEU A 642 28.14 -6.52 2.81
N THR A 643 29.35 -6.75 3.30
CA THR A 643 30.18 -7.94 3.12
C THR A 643 30.28 -8.87 4.32
N THR A 644 29.72 -8.53 5.51
CA THR A 644 29.90 -9.36 6.73
C THR A 644 28.63 -10.00 7.27
N LEU A 645 27.67 -10.31 6.44
CA LEU A 645 27.07 -11.64 6.57
C LEU A 645 28.01 -12.54 5.76
N GLU A 646 29.17 -12.87 6.36
CA GLU A 646 30.06 -13.87 5.81
C GLU A 646 29.23 -15.07 5.42
N ASP A 647 29.59 -15.68 4.30
CA ASP A 647 29.26 -17.03 3.90
C ASP A 647 29.56 -17.98 5.09
N GLU A 648 28.74 -18.00 6.12
CA GLU A 648 28.58 -19.19 6.92
C GLU A 648 28.03 -20.22 5.94
N HIS A 649 28.95 -20.92 5.30
CA HIS A 649 28.63 -22.08 4.50
C HIS A 649 27.99 -23.11 5.42
N PHE A 650 26.67 -23.07 5.49
CA PHE A 650 25.89 -24.11 6.13
C PHE A 650 26.03 -25.37 5.27
N VAL A 651 27.05 -26.19 5.55
CA VAL A 651 27.27 -27.42 4.79
C VAL A 651 26.04 -28.32 4.94
N GLY A 652 25.24 -28.41 3.87
CA GLY A 652 24.02 -29.21 3.81
C GLY A 652 22.73 -28.57 4.37
N ALA A 653 22.83 -27.42 5.05
CA ALA A 653 21.67 -26.65 5.53
C ALA A 653 21.32 -25.50 4.60
N LEU A 654 20.08 -25.05 4.63
CA LEU A 654 19.58 -23.85 3.96
C LEU A 654 19.56 -22.68 4.95
N ARG A 655 19.81 -21.49 4.48
CA ARG A 655 19.59 -20.29 5.27
C ARG A 655 18.10 -19.97 5.33
N LEU A 656 17.57 -19.86 6.55
CA LEU A 656 16.18 -19.42 6.75
C LEU A 656 16.06 -17.92 6.50
N GLN A 657 15.20 -17.56 5.57
CA GLN A 657 14.74 -16.21 5.36
C GLN A 657 13.31 -16.09 5.88
N ARG A 658 13.14 -15.26 6.91
CA ARG A 658 11.82 -14.90 7.42
C ARG A 658 11.35 -13.62 6.72
N TYR A 659 10.08 -13.53 6.41
CA TYR A 659 9.48 -12.28 5.92
C TYR A 659 8.14 -12.04 6.61
N ARG A 660 7.84 -10.78 6.88
CA ARG A 660 6.53 -10.37 7.35
C ARG A 660 5.59 -10.24 6.16
N ALA A 661 4.50 -10.98 6.18
CA ALA A 661 3.51 -10.92 5.12
C ALA A 661 2.73 -9.60 5.14
N HIS A 662 2.39 -9.07 3.97
CA HIS A 662 1.60 -7.85 3.85
C HIS A 662 0.23 -7.97 4.51
N PHE A 663 -0.40 -9.13 4.34
CA PHE A 663 -1.72 -9.43 4.92
C PHE A 663 -1.63 -10.03 6.33
N SER A 664 -0.73 -9.52 7.14
CA SER A 664 -0.58 -9.84 8.57
C SER A 664 -0.80 -8.60 9.43
N GLY A 665 -0.94 -8.82 10.73
CA GLY A 665 -1.05 -7.78 11.76
C GLY A 665 -2.45 -7.63 12.34
N PRO A 666 -2.55 -6.96 13.52
CA PRO A 666 -3.75 -6.96 14.35
C PRO A 666 -5.04 -6.56 13.66
N ALA A 667 -5.00 -5.51 12.83
CA ALA A 667 -6.17 -5.02 12.11
C ALA A 667 -6.63 -6.00 11.01
N VAL A 668 -5.69 -6.55 10.23
CA VAL A 668 -6.00 -7.49 9.13
C VAL A 668 -6.56 -8.79 9.65
N GLU A 669 -6.04 -9.27 10.79
CA GLU A 669 -6.47 -10.51 11.42
C GLU A 669 -7.91 -10.52 11.88
N ARG A 670 -8.48 -9.33 12.07
CA ARG A 670 -9.88 -9.12 12.45
C ARG A 670 -10.84 -8.96 11.26
N VAL A 671 -10.34 -9.21 10.05
CA VAL A 671 -11.16 -9.19 8.82
C VAL A 671 -11.10 -10.56 8.16
N PRO A 672 -12.07 -11.44 8.44
CA PRO A 672 -12.09 -12.82 7.94
C PRO A 672 -12.01 -12.92 6.42
N GLU A 673 -12.57 -11.95 5.70
CA GLU A 673 -12.56 -11.90 4.24
C GLU A 673 -11.16 -11.70 3.65
N LEU A 674 -10.19 -11.22 4.44
CA LEU A 674 -8.79 -11.09 4.04
C LEU A 674 -7.95 -12.34 4.35
N ALA A 675 -8.50 -13.30 5.10
CA ALA A 675 -7.76 -14.49 5.54
C ALA A 675 -7.19 -15.32 4.37
N PHE A 676 -7.87 -15.33 3.20
CA PHE A 676 -7.40 -16.08 2.02
C PHE A 676 -6.13 -15.48 1.38
N HIS A 677 -5.76 -14.24 1.72
CA HIS A 677 -4.51 -13.59 1.30
C HIS A 677 -3.34 -13.89 2.24
N ARG A 678 -3.61 -14.40 3.43
CA ARG A 678 -2.53 -14.77 4.35
C ARG A 678 -1.66 -15.87 3.75
N PRO A 679 -0.36 -15.88 4.08
CA PRO A 679 0.50 -16.99 3.68
C PRO A 679 -0.08 -18.31 4.21
N GLU A 680 -0.02 -19.32 3.38
CA GLU A 680 -0.25 -20.69 3.86
C GLU A 680 0.99 -21.16 4.64
N PRO A 681 0.88 -22.19 5.50
CA PRO A 681 2.02 -22.78 6.21
C PRO A 681 2.96 -23.48 5.21
N GLU A 682 3.73 -22.68 4.48
CA GLU A 682 4.60 -23.12 3.40
C GLU A 682 6.06 -22.71 3.64
N VAL A 683 6.97 -23.55 3.13
CA VAL A 683 8.37 -23.18 2.93
C VAL A 683 8.65 -23.07 1.43
N GLU A 684 9.15 -21.92 1.00
CA GLU A 684 9.58 -21.74 -0.38
C GLU A 684 11.03 -22.22 -0.55
N LEU A 685 11.26 -22.98 -1.63
CA LEU A 685 12.57 -23.51 -2.01
C LEU A 685 12.88 -23.15 -3.45
N SER A 686 14.17 -22.98 -3.77
CA SER A 686 14.57 -22.87 -5.17
C SER A 686 14.36 -24.19 -5.93
N PRO A 687 14.18 -24.17 -7.28
CA PRO A 687 14.07 -25.39 -8.05
C PRO A 687 15.23 -26.37 -7.85
N ALA A 688 16.47 -25.85 -7.77
CA ALA A 688 17.66 -26.67 -7.57
C ALA A 688 17.73 -27.30 -6.17
N ASP A 689 17.30 -26.57 -5.11
CA ASP A 689 17.25 -27.09 -3.75
C ASP A 689 16.16 -28.14 -3.59
N ALA A 690 15.01 -27.89 -4.23
CA ALA A 690 13.89 -28.84 -4.22
C ALA A 690 14.26 -30.13 -4.95
N GLU A 691 14.89 -30.03 -6.14
CA GLU A 691 15.35 -31.20 -6.91
C GLU A 691 16.38 -32.02 -6.14
N ARG A 692 17.40 -31.38 -5.52
CA ARG A 692 18.41 -32.07 -4.70
C ARG A 692 17.82 -32.86 -3.53
N ARG A 693 16.66 -32.41 -3.02
CA ARG A 693 15.98 -33.03 -1.86
C ARG A 693 14.81 -33.93 -2.27
N GLY A 694 14.53 -34.06 -3.56
CA GLY A 694 13.39 -34.85 -4.06
C GLY A 694 12.03 -34.29 -3.63
N ILE A 695 11.94 -32.96 -3.49
CA ILE A 695 10.75 -32.25 -3.02
C ILE A 695 10.05 -31.58 -4.21
N ALA A 696 8.72 -31.73 -4.28
CA ALA A 696 7.87 -31.05 -5.24
C ALA A 696 6.94 -30.05 -4.53
N THR A 697 6.37 -29.11 -5.29
CA THR A 697 5.34 -28.21 -4.76
C THR A 697 4.16 -29.00 -4.22
N GLY A 698 3.70 -28.68 -3.01
CA GLY A 698 2.61 -29.34 -2.31
C GLY A 698 3.04 -30.51 -1.41
N ASP A 699 4.29 -30.97 -1.50
CA ASP A 699 4.78 -32.04 -0.64
C ASP A 699 4.80 -31.56 0.83
N PRO A 700 4.39 -32.43 1.78
CA PRO A 700 4.59 -32.18 3.18
C PRO A 700 6.08 -32.31 3.52
N VAL A 701 6.60 -31.34 4.28
CA VAL A 701 8.01 -31.27 4.66
C VAL A 701 8.16 -30.87 6.12
N LEU A 702 9.23 -31.35 6.73
CA LEU A 702 9.65 -30.96 8.05
C LEU A 702 10.86 -30.01 7.95
N VAL A 703 10.72 -28.78 8.43
CA VAL A 703 11.80 -27.79 8.53
C VAL A 703 12.38 -27.89 9.93
N ARG A 704 13.69 -28.18 10.05
CA ARG A 704 14.37 -28.45 11.32
C ARG A 704 15.51 -27.48 11.55
N SER A 705 15.72 -27.07 12.80
CA SER A 705 16.90 -26.33 13.24
C SER A 705 17.13 -26.51 14.75
N ASN A 706 18.34 -26.85 15.18
CA ASN A 706 18.79 -26.90 16.60
C ASN A 706 17.75 -27.45 17.60
N GLY A 707 17.09 -28.55 17.25
CA GLY A 707 16.12 -29.21 18.15
C GLY A 707 14.67 -28.72 17.99
N THR A 708 14.45 -27.67 17.21
CA THR A 708 13.11 -27.18 16.83
C THR A 708 12.73 -27.71 15.46
N SER A 709 11.45 -28.02 15.25
CA SER A 709 10.94 -28.44 13.94
C SER A 709 9.53 -27.91 13.70
N VAL A 710 9.24 -27.55 12.46
CA VAL A 710 7.93 -27.07 12.00
C VAL A 710 7.52 -27.86 10.77
N GLU A 711 6.26 -28.35 10.77
CA GLU A 711 5.66 -29.03 9.61
C GLU A 711 5.07 -27.99 8.67
N LEU A 712 5.53 -27.98 7.42
CA LEU A 712 5.09 -27.05 6.38
C LEU A 712 4.82 -27.80 5.07
N ARG A 713 4.23 -27.12 4.08
CA ARG A 713 4.17 -27.59 2.70
C ARG A 713 5.28 -26.95 1.88
N ALA A 714 5.86 -27.69 0.98
CA ALA A 714 6.88 -27.14 0.09
C ALA A 714 6.24 -26.37 -1.07
N ARG A 715 6.79 -25.21 -1.39
CA ARG A 715 6.50 -24.44 -2.59
C ARG A 715 7.77 -24.19 -3.38
N VAL A 716 7.86 -24.67 -4.61
CA VAL A 716 9.02 -24.45 -5.47
C VAL A 716 8.86 -23.09 -6.18
N SER A 717 9.76 -22.17 -5.89
CA SER A 717 9.73 -20.80 -6.40
C SER A 717 10.96 -20.48 -7.25
N ARG A 718 10.75 -20.10 -8.52
CA ARG A 718 11.81 -19.62 -9.40
C ARG A 718 12.36 -18.23 -9.02
N ALA A 719 11.68 -17.53 -8.14
CA ALA A 719 12.11 -16.24 -7.60
C ALA A 719 13.09 -16.39 -6.44
N LEU A 720 13.28 -17.60 -5.91
CA LEU A 720 14.18 -17.90 -4.81
C LEU A 720 15.49 -18.49 -5.35
N HIS A 721 16.62 -18.05 -4.79
CA HIS A 721 17.95 -18.57 -5.16
C HIS A 721 18.33 -19.79 -4.31
N GLU A 722 19.34 -20.49 -4.80
CA GLU A 722 19.87 -21.68 -4.11
C GLU A 722 20.43 -21.33 -2.74
N GLY A 723 20.30 -22.27 -1.81
CA GLY A 723 20.81 -22.14 -0.44
C GLY A 723 19.89 -21.42 0.53
N VAL A 724 18.67 -21.01 0.09
CA VAL A 724 17.71 -20.30 0.93
C VAL A 724 16.39 -21.09 1.06
N ALA A 725 15.85 -21.11 2.28
CA ALA A 725 14.48 -21.51 2.57
C ALA A 725 13.72 -20.28 3.09
N ARG A 726 12.60 -19.88 2.45
CA ARG A 726 11.83 -18.71 2.83
C ARG A 726 10.51 -19.12 3.48
N VAL A 727 10.22 -18.56 4.65
CA VAL A 727 9.04 -18.86 5.45
C VAL A 727 8.45 -17.55 5.98
N ALA A 728 7.12 -17.43 5.96
CA ALA A 728 6.46 -16.29 6.61
C ALA A 728 6.68 -16.34 8.14
N GLU A 729 6.87 -15.18 8.77
CA GLU A 729 7.18 -15.09 10.21
C GLU A 729 6.16 -15.85 11.08
N GLU A 730 4.88 -15.77 10.75
CA GLU A 730 3.79 -16.43 11.48
C GLU A 730 3.88 -17.96 11.46
N HIS A 731 4.62 -18.54 10.52
CA HIS A 731 4.81 -19.99 10.38
C HIS A 731 6.24 -20.47 10.71
N ALA A 732 7.16 -19.54 10.94
CA ALA A 732 8.56 -19.86 11.18
C ALA A 732 8.83 -20.38 12.60
N GLY A 733 7.97 -20.09 13.58
CA GLY A 733 8.17 -20.48 14.97
C GLY A 733 9.55 -20.10 15.49
N ASP A 734 10.15 -20.96 16.32
CA ASP A 734 11.48 -20.77 16.91
C ASP A 734 12.63 -21.37 16.04
N LEU A 735 12.43 -21.49 14.72
CA LEU A 735 13.49 -21.96 13.83
C LEU A 735 14.70 -21.02 13.88
N HIS A 736 15.91 -21.57 13.89
CA HIS A 736 17.16 -20.81 13.78
C HIS A 736 17.49 -20.44 12.32
N PRO A 737 18.47 -19.53 12.08
CA PRO A 737 18.85 -19.12 10.73
C PRO A 737 19.32 -20.24 9.81
N ALA A 738 19.83 -21.36 10.36
CA ALA A 738 20.23 -22.55 9.59
C ALA A 738 19.18 -23.65 9.70
N VAL A 739 18.59 -24.04 8.58
CA VAL A 739 17.52 -25.04 8.53
C VAL A 739 17.81 -26.18 7.58
N GLU A 740 17.37 -27.36 7.95
CA GLU A 740 17.26 -28.52 7.07
C GLU A 740 15.81 -28.72 6.68
N VAL A 741 15.55 -28.93 5.39
CA VAL A 741 14.20 -29.23 4.87
C VAL A 741 14.19 -30.66 4.36
N VAL A 742 13.32 -31.47 4.95
CA VAL A 742 13.22 -32.92 4.67
C VAL A 742 11.79 -33.26 4.31
N LYS A 743 11.61 -34.04 3.27
CA LYS A 743 10.31 -34.60 2.90
C LYS A 743 9.85 -35.59 3.95
N THR A 744 8.61 -35.46 4.44
CA THR A 744 8.00 -36.35 5.44
C THR A 744 7.34 -37.57 4.80
#